data_53c0a45dbf95e714708ad49fe4233f8e
#
_entry.id   53c0a45dbf95e714708ad49fe4233f8e
#
_cell.length_a   1.000
_cell.length_b   1.000
_cell.length_c   1.000
_cell.angle_alpha   90.00
_cell.angle_beta   90.00
_cell.angle_gamma   90.00
#
_symmetry.space_group_name_H-M   'P 1'
#
loop_
_entity.id
_entity.type
_entity.pdbx_description
1 polymer ?
#
loop_
_entity_poly.entity_id
_entity_poly.type
_entity_poly.pdbx_seq_one_letter_code
_entity_poly.pdbx_strand_id
1 'polypeptide(L)'
;MIRCEIRKLLQRPYTRIILFVLVAANALLVWNQLLPGTERYYNMDASHILSLYAALPEEPEQARKALEQRNDSLLASIIQETDAGVLLTPDIYTERKLFSNVIERVEPIAHYDAILNEIDENAETLLLTGRYEPNSFGYRNIMKSQEQYRGLTDVQPEILYSGAIELLPGGRITDFILVLLCLLVGLELICSERITGTMALIKPTIRGGCSLIAAKILAGLFLVLTGTFVLYGTNLMIGLIRCGTISLKAPIQSVFGFLRSPWEISIAMYILGFFCMKFLWASSVTAIVYLSCSIGNRVLESCGIFLLTCAPSLVMQKSVLSLLSTGNTVGLFSEYRNLNLFGLPVSSFSVSILVMMLVSAVCFGFAAAIHIRSSPTVPDRKRKQFRKTRRFSVNLLLHEARKLFLLNGAIWVLIVLIAVQLLGYLNFDAWISPQERLYMQYSEKLSGPADQEKDAFIAGEAARFAELHGKMDEYSHALSSGQMKQEAYEALCSGIMRQLDSEEVFLRAKDQYDRMKRLGYDYVCQTGYERLLGPEGQRDAVVLAIRLMLALILGLASIHSIETESNMVFLLNSVPCKRDSLRMKWILATVYAIAAAVITFVPHLLAMIHGYGLPGLSASGNSVPLLRMGTRTVFGGLCIYAVAIIALSILAAHVISLISKKAGSSTGTIIMSSVLLLVPFGTIWLLSF
;
A
#
# COMPACT_ATOMS: atom_id res chain seq x y z
N MET A 1 -37.20 -13.26 -5.11
CA MET A 1 -36.04 -13.28 -6.02
C MET A 1 -34.75 -12.95 -5.25
N ILE A 2 -34.66 -11.86 -4.52
CA ILE A 2 -33.44 -11.47 -3.76
C ILE A 2 -32.95 -12.62 -2.88
N ARG A 3 -33.81 -13.21 -2.05
CA ARG A 3 -33.49 -14.36 -1.19
C ARG A 3 -32.94 -15.57 -2.00
N CYS A 4 -33.44 -15.81 -3.21
CA CYS A 4 -32.95 -16.88 -4.07
C CYS A 4 -31.53 -16.59 -4.59
N GLU A 5 -31.22 -15.36 -4.98
CA GLU A 5 -29.89 -14.97 -5.44
C GLU A 5 -28.86 -15.06 -4.29
N ILE A 6 -29.20 -14.59 -3.08
CA ILE A 6 -28.36 -14.74 -1.90
C ILE A 6 -28.13 -16.23 -1.56
N ARG A 7 -29.21 -17.02 -1.54
CA ARG A 7 -29.13 -18.47 -1.25
C ARG A 7 -28.25 -19.19 -2.27
N LYS A 8 -28.37 -18.87 -3.57
CA LYS A 8 -27.58 -19.42 -4.65
C LYS A 8 -26.08 -19.18 -4.45
N LEU A 9 -25.70 -17.98 -4.01
CA LEU A 9 -24.31 -17.64 -3.72
C LEU A 9 -23.81 -18.40 -2.48
N LEU A 10 -24.58 -18.41 -1.39
CA LEU A 10 -24.19 -19.04 -0.13
C LEU A 10 -24.27 -20.58 -0.15
N GLN A 11 -25.00 -21.19 -1.07
CA GLN A 11 -25.03 -22.65 -1.21
C GLN A 11 -23.75 -23.25 -1.77
N ARG A 12 -22.95 -22.45 -2.49
CA ARG A 12 -21.67 -22.91 -3.04
C ARG A 12 -20.63 -23.05 -1.92
N PRO A 13 -20.07 -24.23 -1.69
CA PRO A 13 -19.17 -24.46 -0.55
C PRO A 13 -17.93 -23.57 -0.59
N TYR A 14 -17.36 -23.35 -1.78
CA TYR A 14 -16.19 -22.49 -1.93
C TYR A 14 -16.49 -21.03 -1.58
N THR A 15 -17.69 -20.50 -1.86
CA THR A 15 -18.06 -19.12 -1.51
C THR A 15 -18.07 -18.92 0.01
N ARG A 16 -18.63 -19.90 0.75
CA ARG A 16 -18.62 -19.86 2.22
C ARG A 16 -17.22 -19.90 2.79
N ILE A 17 -16.36 -20.74 2.22
CA ILE A 17 -14.94 -20.83 2.63
C ILE A 17 -14.24 -19.50 2.36
N ILE A 18 -14.45 -18.89 1.19
CA ILE A 18 -13.84 -17.60 0.84
C ILE A 18 -14.29 -16.51 1.81
N LEU A 19 -15.61 -16.41 2.08
CA LEU A 19 -16.13 -15.40 3.02
C LEU A 19 -15.52 -15.58 4.42
N PHE A 20 -15.42 -16.82 4.91
CA PHE A 20 -14.77 -17.11 6.18
C PHE A 20 -13.29 -16.70 6.17
N VAL A 21 -12.56 -17.06 5.11
CA VAL A 21 -11.13 -16.74 4.97
C VAL A 21 -10.91 -15.22 4.89
N LEU A 22 -11.78 -14.47 4.18
CA LEU A 22 -11.69 -13.00 4.13
C LEU A 22 -11.83 -12.36 5.52
N VAL A 23 -12.83 -12.82 6.30
CA VAL A 23 -13.04 -12.29 7.65
C VAL A 23 -11.92 -12.71 8.60
N ALA A 24 -11.47 -13.97 8.54
CA ALA A 24 -10.38 -14.47 9.37
C ALA A 24 -9.06 -13.78 9.05
N ALA A 25 -8.75 -13.57 7.75
CA ALA A 25 -7.56 -12.83 7.33
C ALA A 25 -7.61 -11.38 7.83
N ASN A 26 -8.75 -10.70 7.68
CA ASN A 26 -8.92 -9.34 8.20
C ASN A 26 -8.68 -9.29 9.71
N ALA A 27 -9.31 -10.16 10.47
CA ALA A 27 -9.17 -10.21 11.92
C ALA A 27 -7.72 -10.45 12.36
N LEU A 28 -7.04 -11.43 11.73
CA LEU A 28 -5.65 -11.75 12.04
C LEU A 28 -4.70 -10.59 11.72
N LEU A 29 -4.91 -9.92 10.60
CA LEU A 29 -4.06 -8.82 10.17
C LEU A 29 -4.26 -7.57 11.04
N VAL A 30 -5.49 -7.23 11.40
CA VAL A 30 -5.79 -6.12 12.31
C VAL A 30 -5.31 -6.43 13.72
N TRP A 31 -5.43 -7.69 14.16
CA TRP A 31 -4.87 -8.12 15.45
C TRP A 31 -3.36 -7.92 15.55
N ASN A 32 -2.63 -8.16 14.46
CA ASN A 32 -1.16 -8.00 14.41
C ASN A 32 -0.69 -6.56 14.14
N GLN A 33 -1.60 -5.59 13.96
CA GLN A 33 -1.20 -4.19 13.88
C GLN A 33 -0.65 -3.70 15.23
N LEU A 34 0.29 -2.76 15.16
CA LEU A 34 0.79 -2.08 16.35
C LEU A 34 -0.35 -1.35 17.06
N LEU A 35 -0.26 -1.26 18.37
CA LEU A 35 -1.15 -0.40 19.13
C LEU A 35 -0.88 1.06 18.75
N PRO A 36 -1.92 1.88 18.54
CA PRO A 36 -1.76 3.29 18.29
C PRO A 36 -0.98 4.00 19.41
N GLY A 37 0.00 4.81 19.04
CA GLY A 37 0.89 5.48 19.97
C GLY A 37 2.09 4.65 20.44
N THR A 38 2.29 3.43 19.91
CA THR A 38 3.47 2.61 20.19
C THR A 38 4.37 2.48 18.99
N GLU A 39 5.67 2.32 19.22
CA GLU A 39 6.64 2.07 18.17
C GLU A 39 6.92 0.58 17.97
N ARG A 40 7.38 0.23 16.76
CA ARG A 40 7.64 -1.14 16.32
C ARG A 40 8.65 -1.90 17.20
N TYR A 41 9.55 -1.17 17.85
CA TYR A 41 10.63 -1.77 18.66
C TYR A 41 10.24 -2.07 20.10
N TYR A 42 9.08 -1.57 20.56
CA TYR A 42 8.64 -1.67 21.94
C TYR A 42 7.27 -2.32 21.99
N ASN A 43 7.25 -3.58 22.40
CA ASN A 43 6.02 -4.36 22.56
C ASN A 43 5.33 -3.94 23.88
N MET A 44 4.66 -2.77 23.86
CA MET A 44 3.96 -2.26 25.03
C MET A 44 2.60 -2.92 25.20
N ASP A 45 2.25 -3.25 26.42
CA ASP A 45 0.93 -3.75 26.78
C ASP A 45 -0.10 -2.59 26.78
N ALA A 46 -1.26 -2.83 26.18
CA ALA A 46 -2.36 -1.86 26.21
C ALA A 46 -2.80 -1.50 27.65
N SER A 47 -2.66 -2.43 28.59
CA SER A 47 -2.93 -2.21 30.01
C SER A 47 -2.06 -1.09 30.60
N HIS A 48 -0.79 -1.01 30.22
CA HIS A 48 0.12 0.04 30.68
C HIS A 48 -0.29 1.42 30.14
N ILE A 49 -0.62 1.50 28.85
CA ILE A 49 -1.10 2.74 28.22
C ILE A 49 -2.41 3.20 28.87
N LEU A 50 -3.35 2.28 29.06
CA LEU A 50 -4.63 2.57 29.70
C LEU A 50 -4.47 3.03 31.15
N SER A 51 -3.57 2.41 31.93
CA SER A 51 -3.30 2.85 33.31
C SER A 51 -2.68 4.24 33.34
N LEU A 52 -1.85 4.61 32.36
CA LEU A 52 -1.29 5.94 32.24
C LEU A 52 -2.39 6.96 31.97
N TYR A 53 -3.26 6.72 30.97
CA TYR A 53 -4.37 7.63 30.69
C TYR A 53 -5.36 7.75 31.86
N ALA A 54 -5.63 6.65 32.59
CA ALA A 54 -6.49 6.66 33.76
C ALA A 54 -5.91 7.43 34.96
N ALA A 55 -4.59 7.59 35.01
CA ALA A 55 -3.90 8.36 36.05
C ALA A 55 -3.78 9.87 35.72
N LEU A 56 -4.12 10.29 34.50
CA LEU A 56 -4.05 11.70 34.11
C LEU A 56 -5.20 12.50 34.72
N PRO A 57 -4.94 13.77 35.11
CA PRO A 57 -6.02 14.71 35.45
C PRO A 57 -7.01 14.90 34.29
N GLU A 58 -8.27 15.17 34.61
CA GLU A 58 -9.29 15.45 33.59
C GLU A 58 -9.04 16.77 32.85
N GLU A 59 -8.42 17.74 33.55
CA GLU A 59 -8.09 19.05 32.96
C GLU A 59 -6.86 18.92 32.05
N PRO A 60 -6.97 19.25 30.74
CA PRO A 60 -5.90 18.99 29.76
C PRO A 60 -4.57 19.68 30.08
N GLU A 61 -4.61 20.91 30.58
CA GLU A 61 -3.40 21.66 30.94
C GLU A 61 -2.67 21.08 32.16
N GLN A 62 -3.40 20.56 33.13
CA GLN A 62 -2.80 19.89 34.30
C GLN A 62 -2.23 18.54 33.88
N ALA A 63 -2.91 17.81 33.00
CA ALA A 63 -2.41 16.54 32.49
C ALA A 63 -1.11 16.73 31.68
N ARG A 64 -1.04 17.75 30.83
CA ARG A 64 0.16 18.11 30.07
C ARG A 64 1.34 18.39 31.00
N LYS A 65 1.16 19.26 32.02
CA LYS A 65 2.20 19.58 32.98
C LYS A 65 2.69 18.37 33.77
N ALA A 66 1.78 17.49 34.19
CA ALA A 66 2.14 16.25 34.88
C ALA A 66 2.97 15.31 34.03
N LEU A 67 2.63 15.18 32.73
CA LEU A 67 3.36 14.39 31.77
C LEU A 67 4.76 14.96 31.46
N GLU A 68 4.86 16.28 31.27
CA GLU A 68 6.14 16.96 31.07
C GLU A 68 7.07 16.78 32.26
N GLN A 69 6.59 17.03 33.49
CA GLN A 69 7.38 16.84 34.71
C GLN A 69 7.90 15.40 34.83
N ARG A 70 7.07 14.41 34.48
CA ARG A 70 7.48 12.99 34.51
C ARG A 70 8.50 12.69 33.39
N ASN A 71 8.31 13.20 32.18
CA ASN A 71 9.24 13.03 31.08
C ASN A 71 10.60 13.68 31.40
N ASP A 72 10.62 14.87 32.00
CA ASP A 72 11.83 15.56 32.41
C ASP A 72 12.57 14.83 33.53
N SER A 73 11.84 14.25 34.51
CA SER A 73 12.44 13.43 35.54
C SER A 73 13.09 12.16 34.99
N LEU A 74 12.46 11.53 33.97
CA LEU A 74 13.04 10.39 33.25
C LEU A 74 14.28 10.81 32.45
N LEU A 75 14.24 11.96 31.80
CA LEU A 75 15.39 12.50 31.07
C LEU A 75 16.58 12.76 32.01
N ALA A 76 16.32 13.38 33.18
CA ALA A 76 17.34 13.63 34.17
C ALA A 76 17.97 12.32 34.70
N SER A 77 17.18 11.28 34.97
CA SER A 77 17.68 9.97 35.37
C SER A 77 18.53 9.31 34.26
N ILE A 78 18.14 9.40 33.01
CA ILE A 78 18.90 8.90 31.85
C ILE A 78 20.26 9.60 31.76
N ILE A 79 20.33 10.91 31.91
CA ILE A 79 21.56 11.68 31.86
C ILE A 79 22.47 11.26 33.02
N GLN A 80 21.93 11.20 34.24
CA GLN A 80 22.69 10.83 35.43
C GLN A 80 23.30 9.42 35.34
N GLU A 81 22.52 8.44 34.84
CA GLU A 81 22.99 7.06 34.68
C GLU A 81 24.02 6.95 33.53
N THR A 82 23.85 7.72 32.47
CA THR A 82 24.80 7.78 31.33
C THR A 82 26.13 8.37 31.79
N ASP A 83 26.12 9.48 32.54
CA ASP A 83 27.33 10.12 33.10
C ASP A 83 28.04 9.22 34.10
N ALA A 84 27.28 8.39 34.82
CA ALA A 84 27.84 7.38 35.75
C ALA A 84 28.41 6.13 35.06
N GLY A 85 28.31 6.04 33.70
CA GLY A 85 28.78 4.89 32.93
C GLY A 85 27.96 3.63 33.11
N VAL A 86 26.74 3.73 33.63
CA VAL A 86 25.82 2.63 33.83
C VAL A 86 25.11 2.31 32.49
N LEU A 87 25.11 1.03 32.13
CA LEU A 87 24.33 0.58 30.97
C LEU A 87 22.83 0.73 31.29
N LEU A 88 22.20 1.71 30.63
CA LEU A 88 20.78 1.98 30.76
C LEU A 88 19.93 0.75 30.36
N THR A 89 18.95 0.45 31.19
CA THR A 89 17.98 -0.60 30.85
C THR A 89 17.10 -0.14 29.66
N PRO A 90 16.81 -1.02 28.69
CA PRO A 90 15.91 -0.69 27.56
C PRO A 90 14.55 -0.15 28.02
N ASP A 91 14.10 -0.52 29.22
CA ASP A 91 12.80 -0.13 29.78
C ASP A 91 12.65 1.39 30.00
N ILE A 92 13.71 2.08 30.46
CA ILE A 92 13.67 3.53 30.69
C ILE A 92 13.47 4.31 29.39
N TYR A 93 14.17 3.92 28.31
CA TYR A 93 13.97 4.53 26.99
C TYR A 93 12.55 4.27 26.46
N THR A 94 12.03 3.08 26.69
CA THR A 94 10.69 2.66 26.30
C THR A 94 9.63 3.49 27.02
N GLU A 95 9.78 3.67 28.34
CA GLU A 95 8.88 4.47 29.16
C GLU A 95 8.92 5.95 28.72
N ARG A 96 10.11 6.53 28.55
CA ARG A 96 10.25 7.91 28.05
C ARG A 96 9.58 8.12 26.70
N LYS A 97 9.75 7.17 25.77
CA LYS A 97 9.14 7.24 24.46
C LYS A 97 7.60 7.19 24.53
N LEU A 98 7.07 6.37 25.45
CA LEU A 98 5.63 6.34 25.72
C LEU A 98 5.13 7.69 26.22
N PHE A 99 5.80 8.29 27.21
CA PHE A 99 5.43 9.62 27.71
C PHE A 99 5.50 10.67 26.61
N SER A 100 6.54 10.68 25.80
CA SER A 100 6.66 11.58 24.64
C SER A 100 5.50 11.44 23.68
N ASN A 101 5.11 10.20 23.35
CA ASN A 101 3.97 9.93 22.45
C ASN A 101 2.61 10.36 23.07
N VAL A 102 2.47 10.21 24.40
CA VAL A 102 1.25 10.67 25.11
C VAL A 102 1.20 12.18 25.18
N ILE A 103 2.35 12.85 25.40
CA ILE A 103 2.44 14.31 25.35
C ILE A 103 2.03 14.82 23.99
N GLU A 104 2.56 14.27 22.91
CA GLU A 104 2.19 14.62 21.52
C GLU A 104 0.69 14.54 21.25
N ARG A 105 -0.02 13.65 21.96
CA ARG A 105 -1.49 13.47 21.85
C ARG A 105 -2.29 14.41 22.74
N VAL A 106 -1.77 14.72 23.93
CA VAL A 106 -2.47 15.56 24.94
C VAL A 106 -2.23 17.05 24.72
N GLU A 107 -1.00 17.44 24.32
CA GLU A 107 -0.63 18.83 24.11
C GLU A 107 -1.58 19.59 23.17
N PRO A 108 -1.96 19.04 21.98
CA PRO A 108 -2.90 19.74 21.10
C PRO A 108 -4.32 19.86 21.69
N ILE A 109 -4.70 18.94 22.58
CA ILE A 109 -5.99 19.01 23.29
C ILE A 109 -5.96 20.15 24.30
N ALA A 110 -4.85 20.30 25.06
CA ALA A 110 -4.66 21.38 26.02
C ALA A 110 -4.66 22.78 25.36
N HIS A 111 -4.21 22.86 24.12
CA HIS A 111 -4.14 24.11 23.35
C HIS A 111 -5.23 24.23 22.28
N TYR A 112 -6.36 23.52 22.42
CA TYR A 112 -7.40 23.47 21.40
C TYR A 112 -7.97 24.86 21.07
N ASP A 113 -8.27 25.67 22.08
CA ASP A 113 -8.77 27.03 21.89
C ASP A 113 -7.74 27.93 21.19
N ALA A 114 -6.47 27.78 21.52
CA ALA A 114 -5.41 28.52 20.85
C ALA A 114 -5.28 28.13 19.36
N ILE A 115 -5.46 26.84 19.03
CA ILE A 115 -5.48 26.36 17.64
C ILE A 115 -6.64 26.93 16.86
N LEU A 116 -7.85 27.02 17.45
CA LEU A 116 -9.01 27.63 16.81
C LEU A 116 -8.81 29.14 16.59
N ASN A 117 -8.25 29.84 17.56
CA ASN A 117 -7.93 31.26 17.45
C ASN A 117 -6.88 31.52 16.38
N GLU A 118 -5.82 30.71 16.33
CA GLU A 118 -4.79 30.79 15.26
C GLU A 118 -5.39 30.59 13.86
N ILE A 119 -6.33 29.67 13.70
CA ILE A 119 -7.03 29.45 12.42
C ILE A 119 -7.83 30.70 12.03
N ASP A 120 -8.51 31.33 13.00
CA ASP A 120 -9.32 32.52 12.77
C ASP A 120 -8.43 33.72 12.42
N GLU A 121 -7.36 33.98 13.19
CA GLU A 121 -6.39 35.04 12.94
C GLU A 121 -5.67 34.89 11.59
N ASN A 122 -5.27 33.66 11.26
CA ASN A 122 -4.65 33.37 9.98
C ASN A 122 -5.62 33.63 8.81
N ALA A 123 -6.91 33.30 8.96
CA ALA A 123 -7.92 33.58 7.96
C ALA A 123 -8.12 35.08 7.76
N GLU A 124 -8.22 35.84 8.84
CA GLU A 124 -8.34 37.33 8.80
C GLU A 124 -7.11 37.95 8.14
N THR A 125 -5.89 37.53 8.53
CA THR A 125 -4.64 38.01 7.96
C THR A 125 -4.57 37.75 6.46
N LEU A 126 -4.95 36.55 6.00
CA LEU A 126 -4.98 36.19 4.58
C LEU A 126 -5.99 37.04 3.79
N LEU A 127 -7.12 37.39 4.39
CA LEU A 127 -8.12 38.25 3.76
C LEU A 127 -7.65 39.72 3.71
N LEU A 128 -6.97 40.20 4.75
CA LEU A 128 -6.44 41.58 4.84
C LEU A 128 -5.25 41.83 3.91
N THR A 129 -4.43 40.82 3.64
CA THR A 129 -3.25 40.96 2.75
C THR A 129 -3.61 41.31 1.31
N GLY A 130 -4.90 41.27 0.93
CA GLY A 130 -5.35 41.54 -0.44
C GLY A 130 -4.84 40.54 -1.49
N ARG A 131 -4.25 39.42 -1.06
CA ARG A 131 -3.73 38.37 -1.95
C ARG A 131 -4.83 37.71 -2.78
N TYR A 132 -6.05 37.72 -2.27
CA TYR A 132 -7.20 37.13 -2.94
C TYR A 132 -8.21 38.21 -3.30
N GLU A 133 -8.53 38.29 -4.58
CA GLU A 133 -9.56 39.23 -5.05
C GLU A 133 -10.92 38.92 -4.39
N PRO A 134 -11.70 39.96 -4.00
CA PRO A 134 -13.05 39.76 -3.52
C PRO A 134 -13.87 38.94 -4.52
N ASN A 135 -14.63 37.98 -4.03
CA ASN A 135 -15.40 37.03 -4.85
C ASN A 135 -14.60 35.96 -5.61
N SER A 136 -13.27 35.92 -5.53
CA SER A 136 -12.49 34.80 -6.02
C SER A 136 -12.80 33.52 -5.23
N PHE A 137 -12.48 32.34 -5.82
CA PHE A 137 -12.58 31.08 -5.09
C PHE A 137 -11.77 31.11 -3.79
N GLY A 138 -10.53 31.63 -3.83
CA GLY A 138 -9.66 31.71 -2.64
C GLY A 138 -10.30 32.48 -1.51
N TYR A 139 -10.85 33.69 -1.81
CA TYR A 139 -11.53 34.52 -0.83
C TYR A 139 -12.73 33.80 -0.19
N ARG A 140 -13.63 33.23 -1.03
CA ARG A 140 -14.82 32.51 -0.55
C ARG A 140 -14.45 31.25 0.22
N ASN A 141 -13.36 30.58 -0.14
CA ASN A 141 -12.89 29.38 0.54
C ASN A 141 -12.39 29.70 1.95
N ILE A 142 -11.61 30.78 2.11
CA ILE A 142 -11.13 31.22 3.42
C ILE A 142 -12.31 31.59 4.32
N MET A 143 -13.23 32.43 3.84
CA MET A 143 -14.41 32.82 4.61
C MET A 143 -15.27 31.62 5.05
N LYS A 144 -15.53 30.70 4.13
CA LYS A 144 -16.31 29.49 4.46
C LYS A 144 -15.60 28.58 5.46
N SER A 145 -14.27 28.45 5.35
CA SER A 145 -13.49 27.66 6.31
C SER A 145 -13.49 28.32 7.68
N GLN A 146 -13.32 29.62 7.74
CA GLN A 146 -13.37 30.40 8.98
C GLN A 146 -14.72 30.24 9.70
N GLU A 147 -15.83 30.40 8.96
CA GLU A 147 -17.20 30.25 9.51
C GLU A 147 -17.39 28.82 10.08
N GLN A 148 -16.88 27.80 9.40
CA GLN A 148 -17.00 26.41 9.86
C GLN A 148 -16.24 26.16 11.17
N TYR A 149 -15.03 26.71 11.33
CA TYR A 149 -14.23 26.54 12.55
C TYR A 149 -14.71 27.43 13.70
N ARG A 150 -15.28 28.61 13.43
CA ARG A 150 -15.93 29.44 14.46
C ARG A 150 -17.10 28.71 15.14
N GLY A 151 -17.78 27.81 14.43
CA GLY A 151 -18.84 26.97 15.01
C GLY A 151 -18.36 25.95 16.04
N LEU A 152 -17.02 25.74 16.19
CA LEU A 152 -16.45 24.74 17.10
C LEU A 152 -15.99 25.33 18.45
N THR A 153 -16.20 26.62 18.72
CA THR A 153 -15.70 27.30 19.92
C THR A 153 -16.26 26.70 21.23
N ASP A 154 -17.44 26.09 21.16
CA ASP A 154 -18.08 25.46 22.33
C ASP A 154 -17.69 24.01 22.55
N VAL A 155 -16.87 23.43 21.65
CA VAL A 155 -16.44 22.02 21.71
C VAL A 155 -15.25 21.89 22.66
N GLN A 156 -15.39 21.06 23.68
CA GLN A 156 -14.31 20.75 24.64
C GLN A 156 -13.84 19.32 24.44
N PRO A 157 -12.67 19.10 23.83
CA PRO A 157 -12.10 17.78 23.67
C PRO A 157 -11.70 17.18 25.02
N GLU A 158 -12.01 15.89 25.22
CA GLU A 158 -11.65 15.11 26.40
C GLU A 158 -10.35 14.36 26.20
N ILE A 159 -9.55 14.18 27.26
CA ILE A 159 -8.37 13.31 27.23
C ILE A 159 -8.83 11.86 27.31
N LEU A 160 -8.63 11.12 26.22
CA LEU A 160 -8.95 9.71 26.17
C LEU A 160 -7.97 8.95 25.29
N TYR A 161 -7.76 7.68 25.57
CA TYR A 161 -7.01 6.80 24.67
C TYR A 161 -7.91 6.37 23.52
N SER A 162 -7.67 6.93 22.34
CA SER A 162 -8.49 6.74 21.13
C SER A 162 -8.14 5.50 20.30
N GLY A 163 -7.25 4.63 20.77
CA GLY A 163 -6.68 3.52 20.01
C GLY A 163 -7.70 2.59 19.33
N ALA A 164 -8.86 2.35 19.94
CA ALA A 164 -9.89 1.51 19.33
C ALA A 164 -10.53 2.18 18.09
N ILE A 165 -10.67 3.51 18.07
CA ILE A 165 -11.18 4.26 16.92
C ILE A 165 -10.11 4.36 15.83
N GLU A 166 -8.83 4.50 16.20
CA GLU A 166 -7.72 4.51 15.25
C GLU A 166 -7.52 3.16 14.56
N LEU A 167 -7.85 2.04 15.22
CA LEU A 167 -7.84 0.70 14.64
C LEU A 167 -9.09 0.39 13.78
N LEU A 168 -10.19 1.13 13.94
CA LEU A 168 -11.45 0.90 13.21
C LEU A 168 -11.26 0.84 11.68
N PRO A 169 -10.51 1.73 11.02
CA PRO A 169 -10.30 1.65 9.57
C PRO A 169 -9.56 0.40 9.13
N GLY A 170 -8.79 -0.25 10.01
CA GLY A 170 -7.97 -1.42 9.68
C GLY A 170 -6.90 -1.15 8.62
N GLY A 171 -6.60 0.13 8.40
CA GLY A 171 -5.73 0.58 7.34
C GLY A 171 -6.23 0.23 5.94
N ARG A 172 -5.36 0.27 4.96
CA ARG A 172 -5.67 -0.09 3.56
C ARG A 172 -5.96 -1.58 3.36
N ILE A 173 -5.65 -2.43 4.34
CA ILE A 173 -5.81 -3.88 4.27
C ILE A 173 -7.30 -4.25 4.25
N THR A 174 -8.08 -3.72 5.19
CA THR A 174 -9.52 -3.98 5.26
C THR A 174 -10.24 -3.47 4.00
N ASP A 175 -9.83 -2.31 3.46
CA ASP A 175 -10.35 -1.77 2.20
C ASP A 175 -10.07 -2.74 1.03
N PHE A 176 -8.86 -3.27 0.94
CA PHE A 176 -8.51 -4.26 -0.08
C PHE A 176 -9.34 -5.55 0.03
N ILE A 177 -9.52 -6.05 1.26
CA ILE A 177 -10.35 -7.24 1.52
C ILE A 177 -11.82 -6.96 1.14
N LEU A 178 -12.32 -5.75 1.41
CA LEU A 178 -13.66 -5.35 1.00
C LEU A 178 -13.79 -5.27 -0.53
N VAL A 179 -12.78 -4.80 -1.26
CA VAL A 179 -12.76 -4.84 -2.74
C VAL A 179 -12.82 -6.29 -3.25
N LEU A 180 -12.08 -7.22 -2.62
CA LEU A 180 -12.15 -8.64 -2.98
C LEU A 180 -13.55 -9.22 -2.74
N LEU A 181 -14.23 -8.79 -1.66
CA LEU A 181 -15.62 -9.16 -1.40
C LEU A 181 -16.56 -8.62 -2.50
N CYS A 182 -16.40 -7.35 -2.90
CA CYS A 182 -17.19 -6.76 -3.98
C CYS A 182 -16.98 -7.51 -5.31
N LEU A 183 -15.73 -7.89 -5.61
CA LEU A 183 -15.40 -8.72 -6.78
C LEU A 183 -16.06 -10.09 -6.71
N LEU A 184 -16.00 -10.77 -5.56
CA LEU A 184 -16.69 -12.06 -5.35
C LEU A 184 -18.17 -11.93 -5.66
N VAL A 185 -18.83 -10.96 -5.04
CA VAL A 185 -20.28 -10.74 -5.18
C VAL A 185 -20.67 -10.46 -6.64
N GLY A 186 -19.94 -9.56 -7.32
CA GLY A 186 -20.22 -9.20 -8.71
C GLY A 186 -19.97 -10.36 -9.68
N LEU A 187 -18.83 -11.04 -9.57
CA LEU A 187 -18.50 -12.18 -10.42
C LEU A 187 -19.49 -13.35 -10.24
N GLU A 188 -19.89 -13.63 -9.01
CA GLU A 188 -20.82 -14.73 -8.73
C GLU A 188 -22.25 -14.42 -9.13
N LEU A 189 -22.74 -13.19 -8.96
CA LEU A 189 -24.14 -12.85 -9.29
C LEU A 189 -24.34 -12.54 -10.77
N ILE A 190 -23.34 -12.00 -11.47
CA ILE A 190 -23.47 -11.56 -12.87
C ILE A 190 -22.75 -12.51 -13.82
N CYS A 191 -21.45 -12.79 -13.60
CA CYS A 191 -20.62 -13.51 -14.55
C CYS A 191 -20.92 -15.02 -14.58
N SER A 192 -21.20 -15.61 -13.43
CA SER A 192 -21.37 -17.09 -13.32
C SER A 192 -22.51 -17.64 -14.18
N GLU A 193 -23.62 -16.92 -14.33
CA GLU A 193 -24.75 -17.38 -15.17
C GLU A 193 -24.46 -17.32 -16.67
N ARG A 194 -23.59 -16.42 -17.09
CA ARG A 194 -23.14 -16.37 -18.49
C ARG A 194 -22.22 -17.53 -18.80
N ILE A 195 -21.28 -17.82 -17.90
CA ILE A 195 -20.30 -18.91 -18.06
C ILE A 195 -21.01 -20.27 -18.09
N THR A 196 -21.96 -20.48 -17.19
CA THR A 196 -22.75 -21.74 -17.11
C THR A 196 -23.82 -21.86 -18.20
N GLY A 197 -24.08 -20.79 -18.97
CA GLY A 197 -25.13 -20.77 -19.99
C GLY A 197 -26.56 -20.71 -19.44
N THR A 198 -26.74 -20.70 -18.12
CA THR A 198 -28.06 -20.66 -17.45
C THR A 198 -28.82 -19.37 -17.76
N MET A 199 -28.13 -18.31 -18.12
CA MET A 199 -28.74 -17.04 -18.53
C MET A 199 -29.70 -17.21 -19.72
N ALA A 200 -29.39 -18.11 -20.68
CA ALA A 200 -30.24 -18.39 -21.83
C ALA A 200 -31.58 -19.04 -21.43
N LEU A 201 -31.60 -19.76 -20.30
CA LEU A 201 -32.82 -20.40 -19.76
C LEU A 201 -33.66 -19.42 -18.90
N ILE A 202 -33.00 -18.54 -18.16
CA ILE A 202 -33.66 -17.64 -17.21
C ILE A 202 -34.25 -16.43 -17.93
N LYS A 203 -33.56 -15.89 -18.92
CA LYS A 203 -33.90 -14.62 -19.57
C LYS A 203 -35.22 -14.63 -20.33
N PRO A 204 -35.65 -15.75 -21.00
CA PRO A 204 -36.96 -15.84 -21.65
C PRO A 204 -38.14 -15.90 -20.69
N THR A 205 -37.87 -16.09 -19.38
CA THR A 205 -38.96 -16.15 -18.38
C THR A 205 -39.56 -14.75 -18.14
N ILE A 206 -40.82 -14.67 -17.73
CA ILE A 206 -41.56 -13.40 -17.45
C ILE A 206 -40.78 -12.49 -16.48
N ARG A 207 -40.00 -13.07 -15.57
CA ARG A 207 -39.18 -12.34 -14.56
C ARG A 207 -37.69 -12.27 -14.89
N GLY A 208 -37.26 -12.73 -16.05
CA GLY A 208 -35.85 -12.82 -16.46
C GLY A 208 -35.25 -11.49 -16.94
N GLY A 209 -36.05 -10.44 -17.07
CA GLY A 209 -35.61 -9.09 -17.50
C GLY A 209 -35.26 -8.16 -16.35
N CYS A 210 -35.93 -6.99 -16.30
CA CYS A 210 -35.66 -5.95 -15.30
C CYS A 210 -35.75 -6.42 -13.85
N SER A 211 -36.72 -7.31 -13.53
CA SER A 211 -36.91 -7.76 -12.16
C SER A 211 -35.76 -8.68 -11.69
N LEU A 212 -35.13 -9.42 -12.59
CA LEU A 212 -33.97 -10.24 -12.27
C LEU A 212 -32.74 -9.38 -11.96
N ILE A 213 -32.42 -8.43 -12.82
CA ILE A 213 -31.24 -7.58 -12.60
C ILE A 213 -31.41 -6.69 -11.38
N ALA A 214 -32.60 -6.16 -11.12
CA ALA A 214 -32.91 -5.43 -9.88
C ALA A 214 -32.73 -6.32 -8.64
N ALA A 215 -33.20 -7.56 -8.68
CA ALA A 215 -32.99 -8.51 -7.58
C ALA A 215 -31.52 -8.82 -7.35
N LYS A 216 -30.71 -8.92 -8.40
CA LYS A 216 -29.25 -9.13 -8.31
C LYS A 216 -28.53 -7.92 -7.71
N ILE A 217 -28.89 -6.69 -8.14
CA ILE A 217 -28.32 -5.45 -7.58
C ILE A 217 -28.65 -5.36 -6.08
N LEU A 218 -29.92 -5.55 -5.70
CA LEU A 218 -30.34 -5.51 -4.30
C LEU A 218 -29.69 -6.60 -3.46
N ALA A 219 -29.58 -7.83 -3.99
CA ALA A 219 -28.88 -8.93 -3.33
C ALA A 219 -27.39 -8.60 -3.12
N GLY A 220 -26.75 -8.03 -4.13
CA GLY A 220 -25.34 -7.60 -4.06
C GLY A 220 -25.13 -6.49 -3.04
N LEU A 221 -25.95 -5.45 -3.05
CA LEU A 221 -25.89 -4.36 -2.08
C LEU A 221 -26.10 -4.87 -0.64
N PHE A 222 -27.05 -5.79 -0.43
CA PHE A 222 -27.27 -6.40 0.87
C PHE A 222 -26.05 -7.21 1.36
N LEU A 223 -25.43 -8.00 0.48
CA LEU A 223 -24.24 -8.78 0.82
C LEU A 223 -23.04 -7.88 1.12
N VAL A 224 -22.87 -6.82 0.34
CA VAL A 224 -21.79 -5.85 0.55
C VAL A 224 -22.01 -5.04 1.83
N LEU A 225 -23.24 -4.64 2.12
CA LEU A 225 -23.60 -4.00 3.41
C LEU A 225 -23.23 -4.90 4.58
N THR A 226 -23.69 -6.15 4.55
CA THR A 226 -23.40 -7.14 5.59
C THR A 226 -21.88 -7.36 5.73
N GLY A 227 -21.18 -7.48 4.60
CA GLY A 227 -19.72 -7.65 4.58
C GLY A 227 -18.98 -6.44 5.16
N THR A 228 -19.40 -5.23 4.85
CA THR A 228 -18.85 -4.00 5.41
C THR A 228 -19.02 -3.98 6.94
N PHE A 229 -20.20 -4.28 7.42
CA PHE A 229 -20.45 -4.36 8.88
C PHE A 229 -19.63 -5.45 9.55
N VAL A 230 -19.48 -6.62 8.94
CA VAL A 230 -18.69 -7.72 9.51
C VAL A 230 -17.20 -7.34 9.55
N LEU A 231 -16.63 -6.82 8.47
CA LEU A 231 -15.20 -6.53 8.39
C LEU A 231 -14.82 -5.39 9.35
N TYR A 232 -15.46 -4.22 9.26
CA TYR A 232 -15.12 -3.09 10.12
C TYR A 232 -15.67 -3.26 11.54
N GLY A 233 -16.78 -3.99 11.72
CA GLY A 233 -17.26 -4.39 13.04
C GLY A 233 -16.26 -5.30 13.76
N THR A 234 -15.61 -6.23 13.04
CA THR A 234 -14.50 -7.03 13.59
C THR A 234 -13.31 -6.15 14.00
N ASN A 235 -12.96 -5.14 13.20
CA ASN A 235 -11.89 -4.19 13.53
C ASN A 235 -12.22 -3.41 14.79
N LEU A 236 -13.45 -2.89 14.91
CA LEU A 236 -13.91 -2.18 16.10
C LEU A 236 -13.87 -3.08 17.33
N MET A 237 -14.34 -4.31 17.22
CA MET A 237 -14.30 -5.29 18.32
C MET A 237 -12.86 -5.60 18.75
N ILE A 238 -11.94 -5.81 17.81
CA ILE A 238 -10.52 -6.00 18.10
C ILE A 238 -9.94 -4.76 18.78
N GLY A 239 -10.28 -3.56 18.28
CA GLY A 239 -9.88 -2.30 18.89
C GLY A 239 -10.35 -2.18 20.33
N LEU A 240 -11.62 -2.47 20.61
CA LEU A 240 -12.18 -2.44 21.98
C LEU A 240 -11.54 -3.49 22.88
N ILE A 241 -11.22 -4.68 22.38
CA ILE A 241 -10.56 -5.73 23.17
C ILE A 241 -9.12 -5.33 23.51
N ARG A 242 -8.38 -4.75 22.55
CA ARG A 242 -6.95 -4.43 22.70
C ARG A 242 -6.71 -3.08 23.38
N CYS A 243 -7.56 -2.08 23.13
CA CYS A 243 -7.37 -0.70 23.56
C CYS A 243 -8.37 -0.24 24.63
N GLY A 244 -9.28 -1.12 25.07
CA GLY A 244 -10.29 -0.78 26.07
C GLY A 244 -11.51 -0.03 25.52
N THR A 245 -12.42 0.34 26.41
CA THR A 245 -13.66 1.05 26.07
C THR A 245 -13.43 2.54 25.86
N ILE A 246 -14.24 3.15 25.01
CA ILE A 246 -14.18 4.57 24.68
C ILE A 246 -15.49 5.25 25.06
N SER A 247 -15.41 6.52 25.50
CA SER A 247 -16.56 7.39 25.68
C SER A 247 -17.22 7.69 24.32
N LEU A 248 -18.38 7.08 24.06
CA LEU A 248 -19.12 7.29 22.81
C LEU A 248 -19.74 8.70 22.70
N LYS A 249 -19.87 9.42 23.84
CA LYS A 249 -20.43 10.76 23.91
C LYS A 249 -19.40 11.86 23.67
N ALA A 250 -18.10 11.55 23.88
CA ALA A 250 -17.03 12.50 23.68
C ALA A 250 -17.05 13.05 22.23
N PRO A 251 -16.65 14.32 22.02
CA PRO A 251 -16.55 14.90 20.71
C PRO A 251 -15.44 14.22 19.89
N ILE A 252 -15.59 14.19 18.57
CA ILE A 252 -14.61 13.53 17.66
C ILE A 252 -13.22 14.16 17.79
N GLN A 253 -13.12 15.43 18.15
CA GLN A 253 -11.87 16.17 18.36
C GLN A 253 -11.00 15.57 19.48
N SER A 254 -11.59 14.78 20.38
CA SER A 254 -10.86 14.01 21.40
C SER A 254 -10.05 12.83 20.84
N VAL A 255 -10.29 12.44 19.60
CA VAL A 255 -9.58 11.34 18.94
C VAL A 255 -8.32 11.87 18.26
N PHE A 256 -7.17 11.22 18.52
CA PHE A 256 -5.92 11.59 17.85
C PHE A 256 -6.07 11.59 16.33
N GLY A 257 -5.60 12.68 15.68
CA GLY A 257 -5.74 12.87 14.24
C GLY A 257 -7.06 13.51 13.78
N PHE A 258 -8.05 13.75 14.69
CA PHE A 258 -9.31 14.44 14.39
C PHE A 258 -9.45 15.80 15.07
N LEU A 259 -8.42 16.30 15.71
CA LEU A 259 -8.46 17.58 16.42
C LEU A 259 -8.92 18.75 15.52
N ARG A 260 -8.52 18.73 14.24
CA ARG A 260 -8.91 19.70 13.22
C ARG A 260 -10.18 19.29 12.45
N SER A 261 -10.95 18.34 12.98
CA SER A 261 -12.22 17.94 12.37
C SER A 261 -13.21 19.13 12.37
N PRO A 262 -13.82 19.44 11.23
CA PRO A 262 -14.77 20.57 11.13
C PRO A 262 -16.17 20.24 11.66
N TRP A 263 -16.37 19.03 12.17
CA TRP A 263 -17.69 18.52 12.50
C TRP A 263 -17.89 18.46 14.01
N GLU A 264 -18.93 19.13 14.48
CA GLU A 264 -19.41 19.00 15.85
C GLU A 264 -20.22 17.69 16.00
N ILE A 265 -19.53 16.56 16.07
CA ILE A 265 -20.16 15.24 16.20
C ILE A 265 -19.51 14.44 17.32
N SER A 266 -20.30 13.57 17.96
CA SER A 266 -19.78 12.61 18.92
C SER A 266 -19.08 11.44 18.22
N ILE A 267 -18.22 10.71 18.97
CA ILE A 267 -17.57 9.48 18.50
C ILE A 267 -18.60 8.45 18.01
N ALA A 268 -19.76 8.34 18.65
CA ALA A 268 -20.85 7.46 18.19
C ALA A 268 -21.35 7.84 16.79
N MET A 269 -21.58 9.15 16.55
CA MET A 269 -22.02 9.64 15.24
C MET A 269 -20.93 9.47 14.17
N TYR A 270 -19.66 9.63 14.55
CA TYR A 270 -18.53 9.33 13.65
C TYR A 270 -18.52 7.85 13.25
N ILE A 271 -18.66 6.90 14.19
CA ILE A 271 -18.69 5.47 13.89
C ILE A 271 -19.82 5.17 12.89
N LEU A 272 -21.03 5.70 13.13
CA LEU A 272 -22.16 5.51 12.23
C LEU A 272 -21.87 6.10 10.83
N GLY A 273 -21.38 7.34 10.78
CA GLY A 273 -20.98 8.03 9.55
C GLY A 273 -19.91 7.26 8.79
N PHE A 274 -18.91 6.72 9.49
CA PHE A 274 -17.86 5.88 8.93
C PHE A 274 -18.42 4.62 8.23
N PHE A 275 -19.31 3.88 8.90
CA PHE A 275 -19.95 2.71 8.29
C PHE A 275 -20.79 3.08 7.07
N CYS A 276 -21.55 4.18 7.12
CA CYS A 276 -22.33 4.68 6.00
C CYS A 276 -21.44 5.04 4.79
N MET A 277 -20.35 5.77 5.05
CA MET A 277 -19.41 6.16 4.00
C MET A 277 -18.68 4.96 3.39
N LYS A 278 -18.25 3.99 4.21
CA LYS A 278 -17.63 2.74 3.74
C LYS A 278 -18.60 1.90 2.91
N PHE A 279 -19.86 1.83 3.31
CA PHE A 279 -20.88 1.15 2.51
C PHE A 279 -21.13 1.87 1.18
N LEU A 280 -21.20 3.19 1.17
CA LEU A 280 -21.40 3.97 -0.05
C LEU A 280 -20.22 3.79 -1.02
N TRP A 281 -18.99 3.82 -0.51
CA TRP A 281 -17.79 3.50 -1.29
C TRP A 281 -17.82 2.07 -1.84
N ALA A 282 -18.09 1.08 -1.01
CA ALA A 282 -18.19 -0.31 -1.42
C ALA A 282 -19.30 -0.54 -2.46
N SER A 283 -20.42 0.20 -2.36
CA SER A 283 -21.50 0.19 -3.34
C SER A 283 -21.03 0.70 -4.71
N SER A 284 -20.20 1.76 -4.73
CA SER A 284 -19.62 2.29 -5.97
C SER A 284 -18.66 1.28 -6.60
N VAL A 285 -17.79 0.67 -5.81
CA VAL A 285 -16.89 -0.40 -6.28
C VAL A 285 -17.71 -1.57 -6.84
N THR A 286 -18.75 -2.00 -6.14
CA THR A 286 -19.64 -3.08 -6.59
C THR A 286 -20.33 -2.72 -7.91
N ALA A 287 -20.78 -1.49 -8.08
CA ALA A 287 -21.39 -1.01 -9.31
C ALA A 287 -20.43 -1.06 -10.50
N ILE A 288 -19.17 -0.66 -10.31
CA ILE A 288 -18.10 -0.78 -11.31
C ILE A 288 -17.86 -2.25 -11.65
N VAL A 289 -17.80 -3.14 -10.65
CA VAL A 289 -17.65 -4.60 -10.88
C VAL A 289 -18.84 -5.15 -11.66
N TYR A 290 -20.08 -4.77 -11.34
CA TYR A 290 -21.27 -5.18 -12.06
C TYR A 290 -21.25 -4.74 -13.53
N LEU A 291 -20.83 -3.50 -13.79
CA LEU A 291 -20.66 -2.99 -15.14
C LEU A 291 -19.58 -3.79 -15.88
N SER A 292 -18.43 -4.00 -15.27
CA SER A 292 -17.32 -4.78 -15.84
C SER A 292 -17.75 -6.22 -16.16
N CYS A 293 -18.50 -6.87 -15.26
CA CYS A 293 -19.06 -8.19 -15.46
C CYS A 293 -20.18 -8.21 -16.53
N SER A 294 -20.86 -7.09 -16.75
CA SER A 294 -21.89 -6.96 -17.79
C SER A 294 -21.30 -6.80 -19.18
N ILE A 295 -20.12 -6.20 -19.30
CA ILE A 295 -19.37 -6.03 -20.55
C ILE A 295 -18.55 -7.30 -20.86
N GLY A 296 -17.81 -7.81 -19.88
CA GLY A 296 -16.95 -8.99 -20.05
C GLY A 296 -17.74 -10.27 -20.20
N ASN A 297 -17.30 -11.15 -21.09
CA ASN A 297 -17.93 -12.48 -21.29
C ASN A 297 -17.28 -13.57 -20.42
N ARG A 298 -16.09 -13.31 -19.91
CA ARG A 298 -15.29 -14.22 -19.06
C ARG A 298 -14.83 -13.53 -17.80
N VAL A 299 -14.49 -14.31 -16.78
CA VAL A 299 -13.98 -13.78 -15.50
C VAL A 299 -12.76 -12.90 -15.70
N LEU A 300 -11.79 -13.35 -16.50
CA LEU A 300 -10.57 -12.59 -16.77
C LEU A 300 -10.85 -11.25 -17.49
N GLU A 301 -11.73 -11.25 -18.49
CA GLU A 301 -12.16 -10.03 -19.20
C GLU A 301 -12.81 -9.05 -18.22
N SER A 302 -13.71 -9.53 -17.36
CA SER A 302 -14.39 -8.74 -16.33
C SER A 302 -13.40 -8.14 -15.33
N CYS A 303 -12.45 -8.93 -14.83
CA CYS A 303 -11.40 -8.45 -13.93
C CYS A 303 -10.48 -7.42 -14.63
N GLY A 304 -10.12 -7.67 -15.90
CA GLY A 304 -9.32 -6.75 -16.68
C GLY A 304 -10.00 -5.40 -16.91
N ILE A 305 -11.30 -5.41 -17.25
CA ILE A 305 -12.11 -4.19 -17.41
C ILE A 305 -12.21 -3.45 -16.07
N PHE A 306 -12.42 -4.18 -14.96
CA PHE A 306 -12.44 -3.58 -13.62
C PHE A 306 -11.12 -2.89 -13.28
N LEU A 307 -9.99 -3.56 -13.47
CA LEU A 307 -8.67 -2.96 -13.23
C LEU A 307 -8.41 -1.75 -14.12
N LEU A 308 -8.81 -1.81 -15.39
CA LEU A 308 -8.67 -0.69 -16.33
C LEU A 308 -9.53 0.51 -15.93
N THR A 309 -10.76 0.27 -15.44
CA THR A 309 -11.63 1.35 -14.94
C THR A 309 -11.16 1.97 -13.65
N CYS A 310 -10.44 1.22 -12.81
CA CYS A 310 -9.84 1.72 -11.57
C CYS A 310 -8.48 2.42 -11.80
N ALA A 311 -7.78 2.13 -12.90
CA ALA A 311 -6.43 2.67 -13.17
C ALA A 311 -6.35 4.21 -13.14
N PRO A 312 -7.28 4.99 -13.73
CA PRO A 312 -7.24 6.44 -13.67
C PRO A 312 -7.30 6.99 -12.24
N SER A 313 -8.07 6.36 -11.36
CA SER A 313 -8.19 6.79 -9.96
C SER A 313 -6.91 6.57 -9.17
N LEU A 314 -6.09 5.58 -9.53
CA LEU A 314 -4.78 5.33 -8.92
C LEU A 314 -3.72 6.34 -9.39
N VAL A 315 -3.79 6.77 -10.65
CA VAL A 315 -2.84 7.71 -11.23
C VAL A 315 -3.14 9.15 -10.79
N MET A 316 -4.42 9.53 -10.71
CA MET A 316 -4.86 10.89 -10.38
C MET A 316 -5.04 11.10 -8.87
N GLN A 317 -4.00 10.89 -8.08
CA GLN A 317 -4.05 10.94 -6.59
C GLN A 317 -4.52 12.30 -6.02
N LYS A 318 -4.42 13.40 -6.76
CA LYS A 318 -4.85 14.74 -6.32
C LYS A 318 -6.25 15.14 -6.81
N SER A 319 -6.98 14.27 -7.50
CA SER A 319 -8.31 14.54 -8.06
C SER A 319 -9.43 13.93 -7.20
N VAL A 320 -10.67 14.37 -7.45
CA VAL A 320 -11.88 13.76 -6.86
C VAL A 320 -11.96 12.25 -7.14
N LEU A 321 -11.39 11.79 -8.25
CA LEU A 321 -11.30 10.38 -8.60
C LEU A 321 -10.44 9.54 -7.63
N SER A 322 -9.50 10.18 -6.91
CA SER A 322 -8.72 9.47 -5.88
C SER A 322 -9.58 8.97 -4.73
N LEU A 323 -10.71 9.62 -4.46
CA LEU A 323 -11.67 9.19 -3.42
C LEU A 323 -12.29 7.82 -3.72
N LEU A 324 -12.43 7.48 -5.01
CA LEU A 324 -12.92 6.17 -5.44
C LEU A 324 -11.86 5.07 -5.25
N SER A 325 -10.57 5.41 -5.38
CA SER A 325 -9.49 4.43 -5.29
C SER A 325 -9.06 4.13 -3.86
N THR A 326 -9.02 5.15 -3.00
CA THR A 326 -8.38 5.04 -1.68
C THR A 326 -9.35 4.73 -0.56
N GLY A 327 -10.66 4.94 -0.77
CA GLY A 327 -11.65 4.78 0.30
C GLY A 327 -11.31 5.59 1.57
N ASN A 328 -10.56 6.69 1.44
CA ASN A 328 -10.07 7.49 2.57
C ASN A 328 -11.21 8.21 3.29
N THR A 329 -12.05 7.44 3.96
CA THR A 329 -13.16 7.97 4.74
C THR A 329 -12.68 8.71 5.98
N VAL A 330 -11.54 8.32 6.56
CA VAL A 330 -10.94 8.99 7.72
C VAL A 330 -10.59 10.43 7.38
N GLY A 331 -9.88 10.67 6.27
CA GLY A 331 -9.50 12.03 5.84
C GLY A 331 -10.71 12.94 5.51
N LEU A 332 -11.86 12.37 5.17
CA LEU A 332 -13.09 13.16 4.96
C LEU A 332 -13.69 13.70 6.27
N PHE A 333 -13.42 13.03 7.39
CA PHE A 333 -13.88 13.46 8.72
C PHE A 333 -12.81 14.26 9.47
N SER A 334 -11.51 13.99 9.23
CA SER A 334 -10.42 14.63 9.98
C SER A 334 -10.01 15.99 9.43
N GLU A 335 -10.22 16.25 8.12
CA GLU A 335 -9.76 17.47 7.47
C GLU A 335 -10.89 18.21 6.76
N TYR A 336 -10.92 19.52 6.90
CA TYR A 336 -11.82 20.37 6.12
C TYR A 336 -11.15 20.78 4.81
N ARG A 337 -11.72 20.31 3.71
CA ARG A 337 -11.27 20.69 2.37
C ARG A 337 -12.45 21.10 1.51
N ASN A 338 -12.31 22.22 0.81
CA ASN A 338 -13.27 22.65 -0.20
C ASN A 338 -12.69 22.44 -1.58
N LEU A 339 -13.53 21.95 -2.48
CA LEU A 339 -13.22 21.80 -3.89
C LEU A 339 -13.82 23.00 -4.66
N ASN A 340 -13.06 23.47 -5.68
CA ASN A 340 -13.53 24.52 -6.56
C ASN A 340 -14.50 23.95 -7.57
N LEU A 341 -15.79 24.20 -7.41
CA LEU A 341 -16.82 23.90 -8.38
C LEU A 341 -17.34 25.23 -8.99
N PHE A 342 -16.86 25.55 -10.18
CA PHE A 342 -17.25 26.78 -10.89
C PHE A 342 -17.10 28.07 -10.07
N GLY A 343 -16.02 28.19 -9.28
CA GLY A 343 -15.74 29.35 -8.42
C GLY A 343 -16.42 29.31 -7.05
N LEU A 344 -17.21 28.28 -6.75
CA LEU A 344 -17.84 28.08 -5.46
C LEU A 344 -17.05 27.05 -4.63
N PRO A 345 -16.76 27.33 -3.35
CA PRO A 345 -16.15 26.36 -2.44
C PRO A 345 -17.21 25.37 -1.94
N VAL A 346 -17.14 24.12 -2.43
CA VAL A 346 -18.02 23.04 -2.00
C VAL A 346 -17.21 22.05 -1.16
N SER A 347 -17.75 21.63 -0.02
CA SER A 347 -17.08 20.67 0.86
C SER A 347 -16.74 19.38 0.12
N SER A 348 -15.50 18.90 0.27
CA SER A 348 -15.03 17.64 -0.30
C SER A 348 -15.85 16.44 0.18
N PHE A 349 -16.38 16.51 1.40
CA PHE A 349 -17.27 15.49 1.96
C PHE A 349 -18.57 15.37 1.14
N SER A 350 -19.26 16.48 0.87
CA SER A 350 -20.50 16.48 0.07
C SER A 350 -20.26 16.05 -1.37
N VAL A 351 -19.15 16.52 -1.97
CA VAL A 351 -18.78 16.12 -3.34
C VAL A 351 -18.47 14.63 -3.40
N SER A 352 -17.80 14.07 -2.40
CA SER A 352 -17.50 12.65 -2.34
C SER A 352 -18.75 11.78 -2.30
N ILE A 353 -19.73 12.14 -1.46
CA ILE A 353 -21.02 11.46 -1.40
C ILE A 353 -21.70 11.50 -2.77
N LEU A 354 -21.78 12.70 -3.36
CA LEU A 354 -22.45 12.90 -4.67
C LEU A 354 -21.78 12.06 -5.76
N VAL A 355 -20.44 12.08 -5.83
CA VAL A 355 -19.67 11.30 -6.82
C VAL A 355 -19.89 9.81 -6.64
N MET A 356 -19.82 9.29 -5.40
CA MET A 356 -20.04 7.88 -5.12
C MET A 356 -21.46 7.44 -5.46
N MET A 357 -22.47 8.25 -5.16
CA MET A 357 -23.87 7.99 -5.54
C MET A 357 -24.04 8.02 -7.06
N LEU A 358 -23.47 9.02 -7.74
CA LEU A 358 -23.55 9.14 -9.20
C LEU A 358 -22.88 7.96 -9.90
N VAL A 359 -21.67 7.59 -9.50
CA VAL A 359 -20.95 6.43 -10.04
C VAL A 359 -21.77 5.15 -9.83
N SER A 360 -22.33 4.95 -8.63
CA SER A 360 -23.17 3.79 -8.34
C SER A 360 -24.40 3.75 -9.25
N ALA A 361 -25.13 4.86 -9.36
CA ALA A 361 -26.33 4.96 -10.18
C ALA A 361 -26.03 4.73 -11.67
N VAL A 362 -25.01 5.38 -12.20
CA VAL A 362 -24.60 5.28 -13.59
C VAL A 362 -24.14 3.86 -13.94
N CYS A 363 -23.23 3.28 -13.12
CA CYS A 363 -22.69 1.96 -13.40
C CYS A 363 -23.76 0.85 -13.25
N PHE A 364 -24.62 0.89 -12.25
CA PHE A 364 -25.74 -0.05 -12.13
C PHE A 364 -26.75 0.14 -13.23
N GLY A 365 -27.05 1.39 -13.64
CA GLY A 365 -27.94 1.70 -14.76
C GLY A 365 -27.42 1.12 -16.08
N PHE A 366 -26.15 1.32 -16.39
CA PHE A 366 -25.53 0.74 -17.59
C PHE A 366 -25.46 -0.78 -17.52
N ALA A 367 -25.09 -1.36 -16.36
CA ALA A 367 -25.09 -2.81 -16.17
C ALA A 367 -26.49 -3.40 -16.41
N ALA A 368 -27.54 -2.75 -15.89
CA ALA A 368 -28.92 -3.15 -16.11
C ALA A 368 -29.32 -3.01 -17.59
N ALA A 369 -29.00 -1.91 -18.24
CA ALA A 369 -29.29 -1.70 -19.66
C ALA A 369 -28.61 -2.73 -20.56
N ILE A 370 -27.33 -3.06 -20.30
CA ILE A 370 -26.61 -4.11 -21.01
C ILE A 370 -27.27 -5.47 -20.75
N HIS A 371 -27.63 -5.78 -19.49
CA HIS A 371 -28.29 -7.03 -19.15
C HIS A 371 -29.63 -7.19 -19.88
N ILE A 372 -30.44 -6.14 -19.95
CA ILE A 372 -31.75 -6.17 -20.61
C ILE A 372 -31.59 -6.32 -22.13
N ARG A 373 -30.68 -5.55 -22.75
CA ARG A 373 -30.47 -5.54 -24.21
C ARG A 373 -29.68 -6.75 -24.72
N SER A 374 -28.83 -7.35 -23.90
CA SER A 374 -28.08 -8.54 -24.31
C SER A 374 -29.06 -9.65 -24.67
N SER A 375 -29.22 -9.96 -25.95
CA SER A 375 -29.96 -11.17 -26.35
C SER A 375 -29.24 -12.39 -25.77
N PRO A 376 -29.98 -13.40 -25.29
CA PRO A 376 -29.41 -14.69 -24.90
C PRO A 376 -29.02 -15.45 -26.17
N THR A 377 -28.14 -14.87 -26.97
CA THR A 377 -27.52 -15.64 -28.03
C THR A 377 -26.69 -16.68 -27.28
N VAL A 378 -27.18 -17.91 -27.28
CA VAL A 378 -26.31 -19.06 -27.43
C VAL A 378 -25.23 -18.57 -28.40
N PRO A 379 -23.95 -18.48 -27.98
CA PRO A 379 -22.97 -17.98 -28.90
C PRO A 379 -23.17 -18.78 -30.17
N ASP A 380 -23.85 -18.15 -31.13
CA ASP A 380 -23.92 -18.65 -32.46
C ASP A 380 -22.45 -18.67 -32.81
N ARG A 381 -21.81 -19.78 -32.51
CA ARG A 381 -20.64 -20.20 -33.21
C ARG A 381 -21.14 -20.17 -34.65
N LYS A 382 -21.16 -18.95 -35.27
CA LYS A 382 -20.94 -18.87 -36.70
C LYS A 382 -19.74 -19.75 -36.83
N ARG A 383 -20.02 -21.01 -37.15
CA ARG A 383 -19.09 -21.93 -37.72
C ARG A 383 -18.54 -21.15 -38.91
N LYS A 384 -17.59 -20.24 -38.66
CA LYS A 384 -16.54 -20.02 -39.64
C LYS A 384 -16.06 -21.45 -39.79
N GLN A 385 -16.65 -22.12 -40.75
CA GLN A 385 -16.11 -23.32 -41.31
C GLN A 385 -14.69 -22.92 -41.61
N PHE A 386 -13.77 -23.16 -40.68
CA PHE A 386 -12.37 -23.25 -40.96
C PHE A 386 -12.26 -24.45 -41.91
N ARG A 387 -12.64 -24.17 -43.18
CA ARG A 387 -12.32 -24.96 -44.33
C ARG A 387 -10.81 -24.87 -44.55
N LYS A 388 -10.10 -25.51 -43.70
CA LYS A 388 -8.79 -26.13 -43.86
C LYS A 388 -8.62 -26.96 -42.66
N THR A 389 -8.93 -28.21 -42.75
CA THR A 389 -8.39 -29.27 -41.89
C THR A 389 -6.85 -29.26 -42.06
N ARG A 390 -6.19 -28.26 -41.46
CA ARG A 390 -4.81 -28.44 -41.09
C ARG A 390 -4.87 -29.56 -40.07
N ARG A 391 -4.33 -30.73 -40.42
CA ARG A 391 -4.00 -31.80 -39.47
C ARG A 391 -3.10 -31.15 -38.42
N PHE A 392 -3.72 -30.71 -37.33
CA PHE A 392 -2.96 -30.23 -36.18
C PHE A 392 -2.24 -31.48 -35.66
N SER A 393 -0.93 -31.47 -35.69
CA SER A 393 -0.11 -32.40 -34.96
C SER A 393 -0.69 -32.48 -33.54
N VAL A 394 -1.03 -33.67 -33.07
CA VAL A 394 -1.67 -33.93 -31.75
C VAL A 394 -0.59 -33.79 -30.66
N ASN A 395 0.07 -32.63 -30.62
CA ASN A 395 0.98 -32.32 -29.51
C ASN A 395 0.13 -31.79 -28.37
N LEU A 396 -0.07 -32.59 -27.34
CA LEU A 396 -0.88 -32.28 -26.17
C LEU A 396 -0.43 -30.95 -25.49
N LEU A 397 0.89 -30.73 -25.44
CA LEU A 397 1.45 -29.48 -24.88
C LEU A 397 0.96 -28.25 -25.66
N LEU A 398 1.02 -28.30 -27.00
CA LEU A 398 0.59 -27.18 -27.86
C LEU A 398 -0.90 -26.91 -27.71
N HIS A 399 -1.71 -27.96 -27.51
CA HIS A 399 -3.14 -27.84 -27.29
C HIS A 399 -3.45 -27.16 -25.95
N GLU A 400 -2.83 -27.60 -24.86
CA GLU A 400 -2.96 -27.00 -23.54
C GLU A 400 -2.38 -25.55 -23.51
N ALA A 401 -1.26 -25.30 -24.20
CA ALA A 401 -0.70 -23.95 -24.35
C ALA A 401 -1.68 -23.01 -25.08
N ARG A 402 -2.27 -23.45 -26.22
CA ARG A 402 -3.28 -22.67 -26.92
C ARG A 402 -4.49 -22.37 -26.05
N LYS A 403 -4.90 -23.34 -25.23
CA LYS A 403 -6.00 -23.20 -24.29
C LYS A 403 -5.68 -22.15 -23.23
N LEU A 404 -4.49 -22.20 -22.62
CA LEU A 404 -4.06 -21.25 -21.60
C LEU A 404 -3.85 -19.84 -22.20
N PHE A 405 -3.03 -19.72 -23.24
CA PHE A 405 -2.60 -18.41 -23.73
C PHE A 405 -3.66 -17.70 -24.57
N LEU A 406 -4.34 -18.42 -25.49
CA LEU A 406 -5.28 -17.80 -26.42
C LEU A 406 -6.73 -17.90 -25.99
N LEU A 407 -7.19 -19.08 -25.50
CA LEU A 407 -8.59 -19.22 -25.09
C LEU A 407 -8.84 -18.58 -23.73
N ASN A 408 -7.93 -18.74 -22.78
CA ASN A 408 -8.05 -18.17 -21.43
C ASN A 408 -7.52 -16.73 -21.35
N GLY A 409 -6.78 -16.27 -22.37
CA GLY A 409 -6.32 -14.89 -22.45
C GLY A 409 -5.08 -14.60 -21.58
N ALA A 410 -4.36 -15.62 -21.09
CA ALA A 410 -3.14 -15.43 -20.28
C ALA A 410 -2.05 -14.62 -21.00
N ILE A 411 -2.03 -14.65 -22.35
CA ILE A 411 -1.12 -13.82 -23.15
C ILE A 411 -1.38 -12.32 -22.97
N TRP A 412 -2.64 -11.92 -22.86
CA TRP A 412 -2.99 -10.51 -22.65
C TRP A 412 -2.52 -10.00 -21.31
N VAL A 413 -2.53 -10.86 -20.28
CA VAL A 413 -1.98 -10.51 -18.96
C VAL A 413 -0.48 -10.24 -19.06
N LEU A 414 0.27 -11.08 -19.80
CA LEU A 414 1.71 -10.85 -20.03
C LEU A 414 1.97 -9.57 -20.84
N ILE A 415 1.16 -9.28 -21.86
CA ILE A 415 1.30 -8.07 -22.66
C ILE A 415 1.07 -6.82 -21.79
N VAL A 416 0.04 -6.82 -20.95
CA VAL A 416 -0.21 -5.73 -20.01
C VAL A 416 0.92 -5.61 -19.00
N LEU A 417 1.45 -6.73 -18.48
CA LEU A 417 2.59 -6.73 -17.57
C LEU A 417 3.83 -6.12 -18.25
N ILE A 418 4.15 -6.50 -19.49
CA ILE A 418 5.24 -5.90 -20.28
C ILE A 418 5.03 -4.39 -20.40
N ALA A 419 3.84 -3.94 -20.78
CA ALA A 419 3.55 -2.52 -20.93
C ALA A 419 3.74 -1.74 -19.62
N VAL A 420 3.26 -2.26 -18.49
CA VAL A 420 3.41 -1.64 -17.16
C VAL A 420 4.89 -1.56 -16.76
N GLN A 421 5.66 -2.63 -16.99
CA GLN A 421 7.08 -2.65 -16.63
C GLN A 421 7.93 -1.78 -17.55
N LEU A 422 7.60 -1.74 -18.84
CA LEU A 422 8.28 -0.86 -19.80
C LEU A 422 8.01 0.62 -19.48
N LEU A 423 6.77 0.98 -19.17
CA LEU A 423 6.44 2.35 -18.72
C LEU A 423 7.18 2.70 -17.44
N GLY A 424 7.28 1.76 -16.48
CA GLY A 424 8.09 1.95 -15.28
C GLY A 424 9.56 2.17 -15.56
N TYR A 425 10.13 1.45 -16.52
CA TYR A 425 11.52 1.62 -16.95
C TYR A 425 11.74 2.96 -17.65
N LEU A 426 10.86 3.36 -18.56
CA LEU A 426 10.98 4.61 -19.32
C LEU A 426 10.80 5.87 -18.46
N ASN A 427 10.00 5.78 -17.39
CA ASN A 427 9.77 6.88 -16.46
C ASN A 427 10.65 6.77 -15.20
N PHE A 428 11.64 5.87 -15.21
CA PHE A 428 12.57 5.74 -14.09
C PHE A 428 13.56 6.90 -14.12
N ASP A 429 13.55 7.73 -13.07
CA ASP A 429 14.52 8.80 -12.85
C ASP A 429 15.31 8.48 -11.58
N ALA A 430 16.63 8.33 -11.74
CA ALA A 430 17.51 8.02 -10.63
C ALA A 430 17.81 9.31 -9.86
N TRP A 431 17.15 9.47 -8.72
CA TRP A 431 17.49 10.57 -7.82
C TRP A 431 18.68 10.19 -6.95
N ILE A 432 19.80 10.89 -7.16
CA ILE A 432 21.04 10.72 -6.38
C ILE A 432 21.29 12.02 -5.62
N SER A 433 21.31 11.93 -4.29
CA SER A 433 21.60 13.10 -3.45
C SER A 433 23.01 13.65 -3.73
N PRO A 434 23.27 14.93 -3.48
CA PRO A 434 24.62 15.51 -3.64
C PRO A 434 25.68 14.76 -2.82
N GLN A 435 25.35 14.33 -1.61
CA GLN A 435 26.22 13.56 -0.73
C GLN A 435 26.52 12.17 -1.33
N GLU A 436 25.50 11.46 -1.83
CA GLU A 436 25.69 10.16 -2.45
C GLU A 436 26.48 10.23 -3.76
N ARG A 437 26.31 11.33 -4.53
CA ARG A 437 27.13 11.58 -5.73
C ARG A 437 28.60 11.77 -5.38
N LEU A 438 28.88 12.48 -4.30
CA LEU A 438 30.24 12.67 -3.79
C LEU A 438 30.84 11.34 -3.29
N TYR A 439 30.04 10.52 -2.58
CA TYR A 439 30.46 9.17 -2.19
C TYR A 439 30.81 8.30 -3.39
N MET A 440 30.03 8.36 -4.47
CA MET A 440 30.33 7.64 -5.71
C MET A 440 31.67 8.10 -6.33
N GLN A 441 31.98 9.40 -6.28
CA GLN A 441 33.27 9.93 -6.77
C GLN A 441 34.46 9.43 -5.92
N TYR A 442 34.34 9.40 -4.59
CA TYR A 442 35.34 8.78 -3.73
C TYR A 442 35.46 7.28 -4.00
N SER A 443 34.34 6.61 -4.15
CA SER A 443 34.29 5.18 -4.41
C SER A 443 34.93 4.78 -5.75
N GLU A 444 34.80 5.62 -6.77
CA GLU A 444 35.45 5.39 -8.08
C GLU A 444 36.97 5.38 -7.95
N LYS A 445 37.52 6.31 -7.19
CA LYS A 445 38.98 6.40 -6.93
C LYS A 445 39.50 5.24 -6.08
N LEU A 446 38.68 4.73 -5.16
CA LEU A 446 39.04 3.67 -4.22
C LEU A 446 38.72 2.24 -4.77
N SER A 447 38.07 2.13 -5.93
CA SER A 447 37.56 0.88 -6.48
C SER A 447 38.68 -0.16 -6.74
N GLY A 448 38.38 -1.43 -6.41
CA GLY A 448 39.26 -2.58 -6.63
C GLY A 448 40.14 -2.93 -5.41
N PRO A 449 41.26 -3.68 -5.61
CA PRO A 449 42.14 -4.09 -4.52
C PRO A 449 42.86 -2.90 -3.86
N ALA A 450 43.15 -3.04 -2.58
CA ALA A 450 43.90 -2.01 -1.85
C ALA A 450 45.35 -1.92 -2.38
N ASP A 451 45.80 -0.69 -2.65
CA ASP A 451 47.16 -0.38 -3.12
C ASP A 451 47.73 0.89 -2.44
N GLN A 452 49.04 1.14 -2.65
CA GLN A 452 49.71 2.26 -2.04
C GLN A 452 49.20 3.63 -2.53
N GLU A 453 48.72 3.70 -3.77
CA GLU A 453 48.19 4.94 -4.35
C GLU A 453 46.88 5.36 -3.66
N LYS A 454 46.01 4.39 -3.38
CA LYS A 454 44.75 4.63 -2.66
C LYS A 454 44.98 4.97 -1.19
N ASP A 455 45.98 4.33 -0.55
CA ASP A 455 46.38 4.67 0.81
C ASP A 455 46.89 6.13 0.87
N ALA A 456 47.70 6.55 -0.10
CA ALA A 456 48.19 7.92 -0.20
C ALA A 456 47.06 8.92 -0.45
N PHE A 457 46.10 8.57 -1.29
CA PHE A 457 44.89 9.38 -1.52
C PHE A 457 44.09 9.60 -0.24
N ILE A 458 43.82 8.52 0.52
CA ILE A 458 43.09 8.62 1.80
C ILE A 458 43.86 9.45 2.82
N ALA A 459 45.19 9.28 2.92
CA ALA A 459 46.03 10.06 3.82
C ALA A 459 46.02 11.56 3.43
N GLY A 460 46.09 11.86 2.12
CA GLY A 460 46.01 13.23 1.63
C GLY A 460 44.70 13.93 1.92
N GLU A 461 43.55 13.25 1.68
CA GLU A 461 42.22 13.79 2.01
C GLU A 461 42.03 13.95 3.53
N ALA A 462 42.50 13.00 4.33
CA ALA A 462 42.44 13.11 5.79
C ALA A 462 43.25 14.29 6.29
N ALA A 463 44.47 14.53 5.74
CA ALA A 463 45.28 15.69 6.06
C ALA A 463 44.61 17.01 5.67
N ARG A 464 43.90 17.04 4.52
CA ARG A 464 43.12 18.21 4.08
C ARG A 464 42.02 18.57 5.07
N PHE A 465 41.24 17.58 5.55
CA PHE A 465 40.21 17.82 6.56
C PHE A 465 40.80 18.25 7.90
N ALA A 466 41.91 17.64 8.32
CA ALA A 466 42.62 18.06 9.54
C ALA A 466 43.12 19.52 9.47
N GLU A 467 43.60 19.96 8.29
CA GLU A 467 43.98 21.37 8.05
C GLU A 467 42.77 22.31 8.16
N LEU A 468 41.59 21.88 7.60
CA LEU A 468 40.34 22.68 7.68
C LEU A 468 39.87 22.85 9.14
N HIS A 469 39.93 21.79 9.93
CA HIS A 469 39.63 21.84 11.37
C HIS A 469 40.62 22.77 12.09
N GLY A 470 41.94 22.64 11.83
CA GLY A 470 42.94 23.50 12.40
C GLY A 470 42.70 24.98 12.08
N LYS A 471 42.32 25.34 10.87
CA LYS A 471 41.92 26.70 10.50
C LYS A 471 40.68 27.19 11.24
N MET A 472 39.70 26.32 11.45
CA MET A 472 38.49 26.65 12.17
C MET A 472 38.79 26.93 13.66
N ASP A 473 39.67 26.13 14.27
CA ASP A 473 40.15 26.35 15.62
C ASP A 473 40.97 27.68 15.74
N GLU A 474 41.82 27.96 14.78
CA GLU A 474 42.59 29.24 14.72
C GLU A 474 41.64 30.43 14.66
N TYR A 475 40.60 30.38 13.81
CA TYR A 475 39.61 31.47 13.71
C TYR A 475 38.76 31.60 14.97
N SER A 476 38.45 30.50 15.64
CA SER A 476 37.72 30.52 16.92
C SER A 476 38.55 31.16 18.03
N HIS A 477 39.87 30.89 18.07
CA HIS A 477 40.81 31.53 18.98
C HIS A 477 41.00 33.01 18.67
N ALA A 478 41.08 33.40 17.40
CA ALA A 478 41.20 34.81 16.99
C ALA A 478 39.92 35.60 17.35
N LEU A 479 38.75 35.00 17.27
CA LEU A 479 37.50 35.60 17.72
C LEU A 479 37.50 35.80 19.23
N SER A 480 37.82 34.73 20.01
CA SER A 480 37.80 34.75 21.47
C SER A 480 38.87 35.72 22.03
N SER A 481 39.98 35.92 21.36
CA SER A 481 41.04 36.89 21.71
C SER A 481 40.75 38.34 21.26
N GLY A 482 39.62 38.59 20.59
CA GLY A 482 39.25 39.91 20.08
C GLY A 482 40.03 40.39 18.86
N GLN A 483 40.85 39.53 18.26
CA GLN A 483 41.63 39.83 17.04
C GLN A 483 40.79 39.81 15.77
N MET A 484 39.62 39.18 15.81
CA MET A 484 38.69 39.04 14.68
C MET A 484 37.28 39.52 15.06
N LYS A 485 36.59 40.18 14.12
CA LYS A 485 35.18 40.57 14.27
C LYS A 485 34.26 39.38 13.95
N GLN A 486 33.12 39.35 14.62
CA GLN A 486 32.11 38.30 14.44
C GLN A 486 31.71 38.09 12.97
N GLU A 487 31.46 39.17 12.22
CA GLU A 487 31.08 39.11 10.80
C GLU A 487 32.16 38.45 9.92
N ALA A 488 33.44 38.74 10.19
CA ALA A 488 34.55 38.13 9.48
C ALA A 488 34.71 36.64 9.81
N TYR A 489 34.52 36.28 11.08
CA TYR A 489 34.51 34.90 11.54
C TYR A 489 33.40 34.10 10.83
N GLU A 490 32.17 34.60 10.83
CA GLU A 490 31.04 33.94 10.19
C GLU A 490 31.26 33.76 8.68
N ALA A 491 31.79 34.76 8.00
CA ALA A 491 32.09 34.68 6.57
C ALA A 491 33.17 33.63 6.26
N LEU A 492 34.27 33.57 7.02
CA LEU A 492 35.34 32.60 6.84
C LEU A 492 34.91 31.18 7.22
N CYS A 493 34.25 31.03 8.38
CA CYS A 493 33.77 29.74 8.84
C CYS A 493 32.68 29.14 7.93
N SER A 494 31.80 29.99 7.34
CA SER A 494 30.80 29.49 6.39
C SER A 494 31.41 28.83 5.14
N GLY A 495 32.56 29.33 4.69
CA GLY A 495 33.33 28.75 3.59
C GLY A 495 33.97 27.42 3.95
N ILE A 496 34.51 27.29 5.17
CA ILE A 496 35.12 26.08 5.68
C ILE A 496 34.04 25.03 5.99
N MET A 497 32.91 25.39 6.63
CA MET A 497 31.80 24.49 6.91
C MET A 497 31.27 23.80 5.66
N ARG A 498 31.10 24.54 4.55
CA ARG A 498 30.70 23.92 3.27
C ARG A 498 31.68 22.88 2.76
N GLN A 499 33.00 23.04 3.06
CA GLN A 499 33.99 22.03 2.70
C GLN A 499 33.97 20.85 3.68
N LEU A 500 33.71 21.10 4.96
CA LEU A 500 33.55 20.07 5.98
C LEU A 500 32.26 19.26 5.80
N ASP A 501 31.20 19.78 5.16
CA ASP A 501 30.00 19.01 4.81
C ASP A 501 30.30 17.72 4.00
N SER A 502 31.46 17.70 3.33
CA SER A 502 31.95 16.54 2.59
C SER A 502 32.75 15.54 3.43
N GLU A 503 33.12 15.90 4.67
CA GLU A 503 33.95 15.04 5.55
C GLU A 503 33.22 13.77 5.97
N GLU A 504 31.95 13.85 6.33
CA GLU A 504 31.16 12.68 6.71
C GLU A 504 31.13 11.64 5.58
N VAL A 505 30.98 12.11 4.34
CA VAL A 505 30.97 11.26 3.14
C VAL A 505 32.34 10.62 2.93
N PHE A 506 33.41 11.38 3.12
CA PHE A 506 34.78 10.86 3.05
C PHE A 506 35.04 9.81 4.14
N LEU A 507 34.63 10.08 5.39
CA LEU A 507 34.78 9.14 6.50
C LEU A 507 34.04 7.82 6.22
N ARG A 508 32.83 7.88 5.66
CA ARG A 508 32.08 6.69 5.22
C ARG A 508 32.88 5.87 4.20
N ALA A 509 33.43 6.53 3.18
CA ALA A 509 34.24 5.86 2.15
C ALA A 509 35.54 5.27 2.71
N LYS A 510 36.22 6.03 3.60
CA LYS A 510 37.45 5.59 4.29
C LYS A 510 37.19 4.37 5.19
N ASP A 511 36.19 4.43 6.05
CA ASP A 511 35.86 3.33 6.96
C ASP A 511 35.52 2.06 6.19
N GLN A 512 34.83 2.19 5.06
CA GLN A 512 34.58 1.06 4.17
C GLN A 512 35.86 0.52 3.55
N TYR A 513 36.75 1.40 3.06
CA TYR A 513 38.03 1.00 2.48
C TYR A 513 38.92 0.30 3.51
N ASP A 514 39.07 0.86 4.70
CA ASP A 514 39.87 0.29 5.80
C ASP A 514 39.33 -1.06 6.23
N ARG A 515 37.99 -1.25 6.21
CA ARG A 515 37.33 -2.52 6.49
C ARG A 515 37.64 -3.55 5.41
N MET A 516 37.51 -3.18 4.12
CA MET A 516 37.76 -4.09 3.02
C MET A 516 39.24 -4.49 2.97
N LYS A 517 40.15 -3.54 3.19
CA LYS A 517 41.60 -3.77 3.27
C LYS A 517 41.95 -4.75 4.37
N ARG A 518 41.37 -4.59 5.59
CA ARG A 518 41.61 -5.53 6.71
C ARG A 518 41.10 -6.94 6.43
N LEU A 519 40.03 -7.06 5.66
CA LEU A 519 39.42 -8.35 5.31
C LEU A 519 40.01 -8.98 4.05
N GLY A 520 40.90 -8.27 3.33
CA GLY A 520 41.50 -8.74 2.07
C GLY A 520 40.51 -8.80 0.91
N TYR A 521 39.48 -7.95 0.89
CA TYR A 521 38.50 -7.86 -0.18
C TYR A 521 38.66 -6.59 -1.00
N ASP A 522 38.18 -6.62 -2.24
CA ASP A 522 38.17 -5.45 -3.11
C ASP A 522 37.15 -4.42 -2.61
N TYR A 523 37.49 -3.15 -2.75
CA TYR A 523 36.54 -2.08 -2.51
C TYR A 523 35.54 -1.97 -3.68
N VAL A 524 34.24 -1.92 -3.35
CA VAL A 524 33.14 -1.80 -4.31
C VAL A 524 32.20 -0.71 -3.84
N CYS A 525 31.81 0.20 -4.75
CA CYS A 525 30.80 1.22 -4.47
C CYS A 525 29.46 0.55 -4.11
N GLN A 526 28.88 0.93 -2.98
CA GLN A 526 27.69 0.25 -2.44
C GLN A 526 26.38 0.89 -2.88
N THR A 527 26.35 2.12 -3.42
CA THR A 527 25.15 2.87 -3.75
C THR A 527 24.11 2.07 -4.54
N GLY A 528 24.51 1.47 -5.66
CA GLY A 528 23.60 0.66 -6.49
C GLY A 528 23.10 -0.59 -5.79
N TYR A 529 23.93 -1.25 -4.98
CA TYR A 529 23.56 -2.44 -4.22
C TYR A 529 22.65 -2.11 -3.04
N GLU A 530 22.89 -1.01 -2.32
CA GLU A 530 22.03 -0.51 -1.26
C GLU A 530 20.65 -0.10 -1.81
N ARG A 531 20.63 0.51 -3.00
CA ARG A 531 19.36 0.84 -3.68
C ARG A 531 18.59 -0.38 -4.18
N LEU A 532 19.30 -1.44 -4.59
CA LEU A 532 18.68 -2.70 -5.08
C LEU A 532 18.21 -3.61 -3.92
N LEU A 533 19.02 -3.77 -2.88
CA LEU A 533 18.84 -4.77 -1.82
C LEU A 533 18.57 -4.18 -0.44
N GLY A 534 18.85 -2.90 -0.24
CA GLY A 534 18.62 -2.18 1.00
C GLY A 534 17.12 -1.90 1.27
N PRO A 535 16.80 -1.11 2.31
CA PRO A 535 15.42 -0.87 2.71
C PRO A 535 14.52 -0.33 1.58
N GLU A 536 15.03 0.59 0.77
CA GLU A 536 14.28 1.13 -0.38
C GLU A 536 14.10 0.10 -1.48
N GLY A 537 15.15 -0.69 -1.79
CA GLY A 537 15.07 -1.80 -2.74
C GLY A 537 14.10 -2.88 -2.30
N GLN A 538 13.99 -3.15 -1.00
CA GLN A 538 13.02 -4.08 -0.46
C GLN A 538 11.58 -3.59 -0.69
N ARG A 539 11.32 -2.29 -0.56
CA ARG A 539 10.00 -1.70 -0.90
C ARG A 539 9.66 -1.89 -2.37
N ASP A 540 10.60 -1.58 -3.25
CA ASP A 540 10.43 -1.79 -4.70
C ASP A 540 10.21 -3.29 -5.02
N ALA A 541 10.95 -4.18 -4.37
CA ALA A 541 10.80 -5.63 -4.53
C ALA A 541 9.39 -6.12 -4.11
N VAL A 542 8.81 -5.56 -3.05
CA VAL A 542 7.43 -5.89 -2.64
C VAL A 542 6.41 -5.43 -3.68
N VAL A 543 6.56 -4.22 -4.23
CA VAL A 543 5.68 -3.71 -5.30
C VAL A 543 5.79 -4.60 -6.56
N LEU A 544 7.01 -4.99 -6.94
CA LEU A 544 7.23 -5.91 -8.06
C LEU A 544 6.63 -7.29 -7.78
N ALA A 545 6.76 -7.81 -6.56
CA ALA A 545 6.14 -9.06 -6.15
C ALA A 545 4.61 -9.01 -6.22
N ILE A 546 3.98 -7.91 -5.80
CA ILE A 546 2.54 -7.71 -5.95
C ILE A 546 2.12 -7.74 -7.42
N ARG A 547 2.84 -7.03 -8.30
CA ARG A 547 2.56 -7.04 -9.75
C ARG A 547 2.71 -8.44 -10.35
N LEU A 548 3.78 -9.15 -9.98
CA LEU A 548 4.03 -10.53 -10.39
C LEU A 548 2.91 -11.47 -9.91
N MET A 549 2.54 -11.43 -8.62
CA MET A 549 1.48 -12.28 -8.07
C MET A 549 0.15 -12.00 -8.75
N LEU A 550 -0.19 -10.74 -9.02
CA LEU A 550 -1.39 -10.38 -9.77
C LEU A 550 -1.39 -11.00 -11.17
N ALA A 551 -0.26 -10.92 -11.88
CA ALA A 551 -0.13 -11.52 -13.21
C ALA A 551 -0.24 -13.05 -13.18
N LEU A 552 0.36 -13.72 -12.18
CA LEU A 552 0.25 -15.16 -11.99
C LEU A 552 -1.20 -15.58 -11.67
N ILE A 553 -1.88 -14.87 -10.78
CA ILE A 553 -3.26 -15.15 -10.40
C ILE A 553 -4.19 -15.02 -11.60
N LEU A 554 -4.13 -13.90 -12.31
CA LEU A 554 -5.00 -13.64 -13.46
C LEU A 554 -4.71 -14.59 -14.63
N GLY A 555 -3.44 -14.89 -14.90
CA GLY A 555 -3.04 -15.74 -16.00
C GLY A 555 -3.32 -17.21 -15.78
N LEU A 556 -3.19 -17.70 -14.54
CA LEU A 556 -3.29 -19.14 -14.21
C LEU A 556 -4.63 -19.52 -13.57
N ALA A 557 -5.48 -18.57 -13.20
CA ALA A 557 -6.75 -18.86 -12.50
C ALA A 557 -7.61 -19.89 -13.19
N SER A 558 -7.64 -19.87 -14.51
CA SER A 558 -8.47 -20.73 -15.34
C SER A 558 -7.80 -22.03 -15.82
N ILE A 559 -6.56 -22.31 -15.37
CA ILE A 559 -5.77 -23.45 -15.89
C ILE A 559 -6.44 -24.82 -15.72
N HIS A 560 -7.18 -25.01 -14.63
CA HIS A 560 -7.98 -26.21 -14.35
C HIS A 560 -9.48 -25.93 -14.35
N SER A 561 -9.90 -24.76 -13.85
CA SER A 561 -11.31 -24.43 -13.63
C SER A 561 -12.12 -24.35 -14.93
N ILE A 562 -11.52 -24.02 -16.05
CA ILE A 562 -12.21 -23.98 -17.35
C ILE A 562 -12.82 -25.33 -17.75
N GLU A 563 -12.16 -26.42 -17.39
CA GLU A 563 -12.64 -27.78 -17.68
C GLU A 563 -13.83 -28.14 -16.81
N THR A 564 -13.81 -27.69 -15.56
CA THR A 564 -14.90 -27.86 -14.60
C THR A 564 -16.10 -27.02 -15.01
N GLU A 565 -15.86 -25.74 -15.32
CA GLU A 565 -16.90 -24.79 -15.76
C GLU A 565 -17.56 -25.20 -17.09
N SER A 566 -16.80 -25.84 -18.00
CA SER A 566 -17.30 -26.34 -19.28
C SER A 566 -17.85 -27.77 -19.23
N ASN A 567 -17.90 -28.41 -18.05
CA ASN A 567 -18.29 -29.81 -17.84
C ASN A 567 -17.44 -30.84 -18.64
N MET A 568 -16.26 -30.43 -19.13
CA MET A 568 -15.36 -31.30 -19.89
C MET A 568 -14.61 -32.31 -18.98
N VAL A 569 -14.63 -32.10 -17.66
CA VAL A 569 -13.96 -32.99 -16.69
C VAL A 569 -14.43 -34.44 -16.80
N PHE A 570 -15.74 -34.66 -17.07
CA PHE A 570 -16.28 -36.00 -17.24
C PHE A 570 -15.66 -36.70 -18.46
N LEU A 571 -15.51 -36.02 -19.58
CA LEU A 571 -14.86 -36.52 -20.77
C LEU A 571 -13.37 -36.77 -20.57
N LEU A 572 -12.69 -35.86 -19.88
CA LEU A 572 -11.25 -35.98 -19.59
C LEU A 572 -10.98 -37.13 -18.60
N ASN A 573 -11.91 -37.45 -17.72
CA ASN A 573 -11.79 -38.57 -16.79
C ASN A 573 -11.92 -39.93 -17.48
N SER A 574 -12.56 -40.01 -18.63
CA SER A 574 -12.71 -41.23 -19.42
C SER A 574 -11.55 -41.52 -20.37
N VAL A 575 -10.63 -40.56 -20.55
CA VAL A 575 -9.49 -40.73 -21.45
C VAL A 575 -8.25 -41.22 -20.69
N PRO A 576 -7.50 -42.20 -21.22
CA PRO A 576 -6.31 -42.76 -20.54
C PRO A 576 -5.18 -41.74 -20.32
N CYS A 577 -5.09 -40.71 -21.15
CA CYS A 577 -4.03 -39.68 -21.10
C CYS A 577 -4.26 -38.56 -20.04
N LYS A 578 -5.11 -38.75 -19.04
CA LYS A 578 -5.41 -37.75 -17.99
C LYS A 578 -4.16 -37.28 -17.23
N ARG A 579 -3.23 -38.21 -16.93
CA ARG A 579 -1.99 -37.88 -16.21
C ARG A 579 -1.08 -36.99 -17.03
N ASP A 580 -1.03 -37.20 -18.33
CA ASP A 580 -0.19 -36.42 -19.24
C ASP A 580 -0.73 -34.99 -19.40
N SER A 581 -2.06 -34.79 -19.47
CA SER A 581 -2.65 -33.45 -19.47
C SER A 581 -2.33 -32.68 -18.18
N LEU A 582 -2.36 -33.34 -17.02
CA LEU A 582 -1.96 -32.71 -15.75
C LEU A 582 -0.48 -32.31 -15.76
N ARG A 583 0.42 -33.20 -16.24
CA ARG A 583 1.85 -32.87 -16.35
C ARG A 583 2.10 -31.67 -17.27
N MET A 584 1.40 -31.61 -18.42
CA MET A 584 1.52 -30.50 -19.37
C MET A 584 1.07 -29.16 -18.76
N LYS A 585 -0.01 -29.16 -17.97
CA LYS A 585 -0.46 -27.96 -17.24
C LYS A 585 0.55 -27.49 -16.22
N TRP A 586 1.21 -28.39 -15.49
CA TRP A 586 2.28 -28.05 -14.55
C TRP A 586 3.48 -27.43 -15.26
N ILE A 587 3.91 -28.03 -16.39
CA ILE A 587 4.98 -27.47 -17.22
C ILE A 587 4.60 -26.08 -17.72
N LEU A 588 3.39 -25.88 -18.21
CA LEU A 588 2.92 -24.58 -18.69
C LEU A 588 2.82 -23.54 -17.57
N ALA A 589 2.40 -23.94 -16.37
CA ALA A 589 2.40 -23.06 -15.21
C ALA A 589 3.81 -22.61 -14.83
N THR A 590 4.80 -23.53 -14.89
CA THR A 590 6.22 -23.23 -14.67
C THR A 590 6.75 -22.26 -15.73
N VAL A 591 6.51 -22.54 -17.01
CA VAL A 591 6.95 -21.66 -18.12
C VAL A 591 6.33 -20.25 -17.99
N TYR A 592 5.05 -20.19 -17.67
CA TYR A 592 4.35 -18.91 -17.45
C TYR A 592 4.95 -18.14 -16.28
N ALA A 593 5.26 -18.83 -15.16
CA ALA A 593 5.87 -18.22 -13.99
C ALA A 593 7.24 -17.63 -14.26
N ILE A 594 8.10 -18.40 -14.99
CA ILE A 594 9.42 -17.93 -15.40
C ILE A 594 9.28 -16.70 -16.31
N ALA A 595 8.42 -16.75 -17.32
CA ALA A 595 8.19 -15.63 -18.22
C ALA A 595 7.69 -14.38 -17.47
N ALA A 596 6.73 -14.53 -16.57
CA ALA A 596 6.20 -13.43 -15.75
C ALA A 596 7.28 -12.86 -14.82
N ALA A 597 8.10 -13.69 -14.17
CA ALA A 597 9.21 -13.25 -13.33
C ALA A 597 10.26 -12.47 -14.12
N VAL A 598 10.69 -12.97 -15.27
CA VAL A 598 11.66 -12.29 -16.15
C VAL A 598 11.10 -10.93 -16.61
N ILE A 599 9.85 -10.88 -17.08
CA ILE A 599 9.19 -9.63 -17.50
C ILE A 599 9.10 -8.62 -16.36
N THR A 600 8.91 -9.10 -15.12
CA THR A 600 8.76 -8.21 -13.96
C THR A 600 10.09 -7.65 -13.49
N PHE A 601 11.11 -8.49 -13.32
CA PHE A 601 12.35 -8.10 -12.64
C PHE A 601 13.46 -7.62 -13.57
N VAL A 602 13.54 -8.07 -14.82
CA VAL A 602 14.60 -7.65 -15.74
C VAL A 602 14.55 -6.16 -16.06
N PRO A 603 13.40 -5.54 -16.39
CA PRO A 603 13.36 -4.11 -16.63
C PRO A 603 13.74 -3.27 -15.39
N HIS A 604 13.35 -3.74 -14.20
CA HIS A 604 13.73 -3.08 -12.95
C HIS A 604 15.25 -3.17 -12.70
N LEU A 605 15.84 -4.35 -12.89
CA LEU A 605 17.29 -4.52 -12.76
C LEU A 605 18.05 -3.64 -13.77
N LEU A 606 17.59 -3.57 -15.01
CA LEU A 606 18.17 -2.68 -16.02
C LEU A 606 18.06 -1.20 -15.64
N ALA A 607 16.93 -0.78 -15.05
CA ALA A 607 16.75 0.56 -14.54
C ALA A 607 17.75 0.88 -13.41
N MET A 608 17.98 -0.06 -12.48
CA MET A 608 18.96 0.10 -11.41
C MET A 608 20.40 0.17 -11.96
N ILE A 609 20.75 -0.68 -12.92
CA ILE A 609 22.07 -0.66 -13.57
C ILE A 609 22.29 0.68 -14.29
N HIS A 610 21.27 1.15 -15.01
CA HIS A 610 21.38 2.40 -15.78
C HIS A 610 21.45 3.63 -14.89
N GLY A 611 20.64 3.66 -13.80
CA GLY A 611 20.52 4.84 -12.93
C GLY A 611 21.62 4.96 -11.88
N TYR A 612 22.01 3.86 -11.23
CA TYR A 612 22.94 3.87 -10.09
C TYR A 612 24.25 3.14 -10.37
N GLY A 613 24.32 2.29 -11.39
CA GLY A 613 25.44 1.40 -11.65
C GLY A 613 25.54 0.23 -10.67
N LEU A 614 26.14 -0.86 -11.10
CA LEU A 614 26.49 -2.01 -10.26
C LEU A 614 27.94 -2.41 -10.55
N PRO A 615 28.94 -1.62 -10.08
CA PRO A 615 30.34 -1.89 -10.34
C PRO A 615 30.83 -3.11 -9.56
N GLY A 616 31.96 -3.68 -9.99
CA GLY A 616 32.65 -4.75 -9.23
C GLY A 616 31.93 -6.09 -9.23
N LEU A 617 31.24 -6.48 -10.31
CA LEU A 617 30.53 -7.78 -10.41
C LEU A 617 31.46 -8.99 -10.25
N SER A 618 32.76 -8.85 -10.60
CA SER A 618 33.79 -9.88 -10.44
C SER A 618 34.42 -9.92 -9.04
N ALA A 619 34.23 -8.86 -8.23
CA ALA A 619 34.72 -8.79 -6.87
C ALA A 619 34.10 -9.87 -5.97
N SER A 620 34.76 -10.16 -4.84
CA SER A 620 34.23 -11.11 -3.85
C SER A 620 32.83 -10.73 -3.40
N GLY A 621 31.93 -11.70 -3.23
CA GLY A 621 30.59 -11.47 -2.70
C GLY A 621 30.59 -10.83 -1.30
N ASN A 622 31.69 -11.01 -0.54
CA ASN A 622 31.87 -10.39 0.77
C ASN A 622 32.23 -8.88 0.69
N SER A 623 32.60 -8.37 -0.49
CA SER A 623 32.83 -6.94 -0.73
C SER A 623 31.53 -6.12 -0.62
N VAL A 624 30.36 -6.75 -0.79
CA VAL A 624 29.05 -6.13 -0.62
C VAL A 624 28.35 -6.76 0.60
N PRO A 625 28.21 -6.04 1.73
CA PRO A 625 27.66 -6.59 2.97
C PRO A 625 26.26 -7.20 2.83
N LEU A 626 25.44 -6.66 1.92
CA LEU A 626 24.07 -7.12 1.65
C LEU A 626 24.03 -8.46 0.88
N LEU A 627 25.12 -8.90 0.25
CA LEU A 627 25.26 -10.15 -0.49
C LEU A 627 26.06 -11.23 0.26
N ARG A 628 26.17 -11.15 1.58
CA ARG A 628 26.90 -12.12 2.45
C ARG A 628 26.25 -13.51 2.46
N MET A 629 26.12 -14.13 1.31
CA MET A 629 25.58 -15.49 1.16
C MET A 629 26.69 -16.53 0.89
N GLY A 630 27.95 -16.24 1.23
CA GLY A 630 29.07 -17.15 0.97
C GLY A 630 29.39 -17.32 -0.52
N THR A 631 28.97 -16.39 -1.37
CA THR A 631 29.22 -16.44 -2.82
C THR A 631 30.65 -16.04 -3.16
N ARG A 632 31.26 -16.70 -4.15
CA ARG A 632 32.62 -16.37 -4.61
C ARG A 632 32.67 -14.94 -5.22
N THR A 633 31.62 -14.54 -5.91
CA THR A 633 31.56 -13.24 -6.60
C THR A 633 30.23 -12.53 -6.34
N VAL A 634 30.22 -11.19 -6.46
CA VAL A 634 29.01 -10.35 -6.40
C VAL A 634 27.98 -10.79 -7.46
N PHE A 635 28.45 -11.08 -8.68
CA PHE A 635 27.58 -11.62 -9.73
C PHE A 635 26.91 -12.95 -9.32
N GLY A 636 27.66 -13.85 -8.66
CA GLY A 636 27.09 -15.08 -8.11
C GLY A 636 25.97 -14.83 -7.09
N GLY A 637 26.13 -13.82 -6.24
CA GLY A 637 25.10 -13.40 -5.29
C GLY A 637 23.81 -12.89 -5.97
N LEU A 638 23.97 -12.07 -7.01
CA LEU A 638 22.82 -11.61 -7.82
C LEU A 638 22.13 -12.77 -8.56
N CYS A 639 22.90 -13.73 -9.06
CA CYS A 639 22.32 -14.94 -9.67
C CYS A 639 21.51 -15.77 -8.66
N ILE A 640 21.99 -15.96 -7.43
CA ILE A 640 21.24 -16.65 -6.38
C ILE A 640 19.93 -15.90 -6.08
N TYR A 641 19.98 -14.58 -5.97
CA TYR A 641 18.79 -13.76 -5.78
C TYR A 641 17.78 -13.95 -6.93
N ALA A 642 18.23 -13.91 -8.19
CA ALA A 642 17.37 -14.15 -9.35
C ALA A 642 16.76 -15.56 -9.34
N VAL A 643 17.55 -16.60 -9.03
CA VAL A 643 17.07 -17.98 -8.92
C VAL A 643 16.03 -18.12 -7.81
N ALA A 644 16.24 -17.47 -6.65
CA ALA A 644 15.27 -17.48 -5.56
C ALA A 644 13.93 -16.87 -5.98
N ILE A 645 13.93 -15.73 -6.67
CA ILE A 645 12.72 -15.10 -7.21
C ILE A 645 11.99 -16.03 -8.18
N ILE A 646 12.71 -16.65 -9.10
CA ILE A 646 12.13 -17.59 -10.06
C ILE A 646 11.53 -18.81 -9.33
N ALA A 647 12.24 -19.37 -8.36
CA ALA A 647 11.77 -20.51 -7.57
C ALA A 647 10.48 -20.18 -6.79
N LEU A 648 10.43 -19.02 -6.13
CA LEU A 648 9.23 -18.53 -5.44
C LEU A 648 8.06 -18.29 -6.41
N SER A 649 8.34 -17.76 -7.60
CA SER A 649 7.35 -17.56 -8.66
C SER A 649 6.75 -18.89 -9.14
N ILE A 650 7.58 -19.90 -9.32
CA ILE A 650 7.17 -21.26 -9.71
C ILE A 650 6.32 -21.88 -8.59
N LEU A 651 6.75 -21.75 -7.33
CA LEU A 651 5.97 -22.22 -6.17
C LEU A 651 4.59 -21.57 -6.13
N ALA A 652 4.51 -20.24 -6.27
CA ALA A 652 3.26 -19.51 -6.31
C ALA A 652 2.35 -19.98 -7.46
N ALA A 653 2.89 -20.19 -8.66
CA ALA A 653 2.14 -20.69 -9.81
C ALA A 653 1.55 -22.09 -9.55
N HIS A 654 2.31 -22.97 -8.90
CA HIS A 654 1.82 -24.28 -8.54
C HIS A 654 0.75 -24.24 -7.43
N VAL A 655 0.90 -23.35 -6.46
CA VAL A 655 -0.14 -23.11 -5.45
C VAL A 655 -1.44 -22.62 -6.12
N ILE A 656 -1.36 -21.65 -7.05
CA ILE A 656 -2.52 -21.19 -7.82
C ILE A 656 -3.14 -22.34 -8.63
N SER A 657 -2.32 -23.17 -9.28
CA SER A 657 -2.78 -24.33 -10.03
C SER A 657 -3.53 -25.34 -9.14
N LEU A 658 -3.04 -25.59 -7.91
CA LEU A 658 -3.72 -26.45 -6.93
C LEU A 658 -5.05 -25.86 -6.46
N ILE A 659 -5.07 -24.54 -6.20
CA ILE A 659 -6.31 -23.83 -5.83
C ILE A 659 -7.31 -23.92 -6.99
N SER A 660 -6.88 -23.68 -8.24
CA SER A 660 -7.72 -23.78 -9.44
C SER A 660 -8.38 -25.16 -9.59
N LYS A 661 -7.62 -26.21 -9.28
CA LYS A 661 -8.13 -27.59 -9.30
C LYS A 661 -9.16 -27.86 -8.19
N LYS A 662 -8.92 -27.34 -6.98
CA LYS A 662 -9.82 -27.54 -5.82
C LYS A 662 -11.06 -26.66 -5.87
N ALA A 663 -10.93 -25.40 -6.24
CA ALA A 663 -12.02 -24.45 -6.32
C ALA A 663 -13.01 -24.79 -7.45
N GLY A 664 -12.52 -25.38 -8.55
CA GLY A 664 -13.34 -25.73 -9.72
C GLY A 664 -14.01 -24.54 -10.42
N SER A 665 -13.68 -23.31 -10.01
CA SER A 665 -14.16 -22.07 -10.63
C SER A 665 -13.03 -21.05 -10.74
N SER A 666 -13.00 -20.30 -11.84
CA SER A 666 -12.00 -19.24 -12.06
C SER A 666 -12.15 -18.12 -11.04
N THR A 667 -13.38 -17.75 -10.70
CA THR A 667 -13.68 -16.74 -9.66
C THR A 667 -13.13 -17.16 -8.30
N GLY A 668 -13.43 -18.38 -7.87
CA GLY A 668 -12.94 -18.92 -6.60
C GLY A 668 -11.41 -18.95 -6.55
N THR A 669 -10.78 -19.32 -7.66
CA THR A 669 -9.32 -19.35 -7.78
C THR A 669 -8.71 -17.96 -7.63
N ILE A 670 -9.23 -16.96 -8.34
CA ILE A 670 -8.73 -15.58 -8.27
C ILE A 670 -8.78 -15.08 -6.82
N ILE A 671 -9.94 -15.21 -6.16
CA ILE A 671 -10.12 -14.63 -4.83
C ILE A 671 -9.29 -15.38 -3.77
N MET A 672 -9.33 -16.72 -3.75
CA MET A 672 -8.54 -17.49 -2.80
C MET A 672 -7.03 -17.27 -2.98
N SER A 673 -6.57 -17.21 -4.24
CA SER A 673 -5.16 -16.93 -4.52
C SER A 673 -4.79 -15.49 -4.17
N SER A 674 -5.69 -14.51 -4.37
CA SER A 674 -5.46 -13.12 -3.96
C SER A 674 -5.32 -13.00 -2.44
N VAL A 675 -6.19 -13.65 -1.67
CA VAL A 675 -6.07 -13.65 -0.21
C VAL A 675 -4.79 -14.31 0.25
N LEU A 676 -4.43 -15.46 -0.32
CA LEU A 676 -3.26 -16.22 0.12
C LEU A 676 -1.94 -15.58 -0.29
N LEU A 677 -1.86 -14.97 -1.48
CA LEU A 677 -0.61 -14.50 -2.07
C LEU A 677 -0.47 -12.97 -2.06
N LEU A 678 -1.53 -12.18 -2.34
CA LEU A 678 -1.44 -10.72 -2.38
C LEU A 678 -1.55 -10.08 -1.00
N VAL A 679 -2.39 -10.61 -0.11
CA VAL A 679 -2.58 -10.02 1.22
C VAL A 679 -1.27 -9.98 2.03
N PRO A 680 -0.46 -11.06 2.13
CA PRO A 680 0.81 -11.02 2.85
C PRO A 680 1.79 -9.98 2.29
N PHE A 681 1.92 -9.86 0.97
CA PHE A 681 2.77 -8.83 0.36
C PHE A 681 2.22 -7.41 0.58
N GLY A 682 0.91 -7.25 0.51
CA GLY A 682 0.25 -5.99 0.82
C GLY A 682 0.46 -5.55 2.28
N THR A 683 0.48 -6.50 3.23
CA THR A 683 0.79 -6.20 4.64
C THR A 683 2.24 -5.80 4.83
N ILE A 684 3.18 -6.53 4.23
CA ILE A 684 4.60 -6.18 4.27
C ILE A 684 4.81 -4.76 3.71
N TRP A 685 4.18 -4.46 2.56
CA TRP A 685 4.26 -3.12 1.95
C TRP A 685 3.72 -2.03 2.86
N LEU A 686 2.58 -2.25 3.53
CA LEU A 686 1.98 -1.30 4.47
C LEU A 686 2.79 -1.12 5.75
N LEU A 687 3.46 -2.17 6.21
CA LEU A 687 4.31 -2.12 7.41
C LEU A 687 5.71 -1.54 7.12
N SER A 688 6.11 -1.42 5.85
CA SER A 688 7.38 -0.81 5.46
C SER A 688 7.28 0.70 5.22
N PHE A 689 6.07 1.27 5.28
CA PHE A 689 5.78 2.70 5.30
C PHE A 689 5.38 3.13 6.70
#